data_50c6f1f2a7d7c400f03423e663b8da9f
#
_entry.id   50c6f1f2a7d7c400f03423e663b8da9f
#
_cell.length_a   1.000
_cell.length_b   1.000
_cell.length_c   1.000
_cell.angle_alpha   90.00
_cell.angle_beta   90.00
_cell.angle_gamma   90.00
#
_symmetry.space_group_name_H-M   'P 1'
#
loop_
_entity.id
_entity.type
_entity.pdbx_description
1 polymer ?
#
loop_
_entity_poly.entity_id
_entity_poly.type
_entity_poly.pdbx_seq_one_letter_code
_entity_poly.pdbx_strand_id
1 'polypeptide(L)'
;MIASEIGSTNNELGHIKIGSEKAPLIHGRSVLYRLSNLFRIRRVQHSEGDGYVEFGSLGADSGRTLGTFAGVFSPVTLSMFSALIFIRMGYIVGNAGLLITLVQFVIAYGILLFTVASVCAISTNGAVEGGGAYFMISRTLGPEFGGSIGTLFFMANIVSSALCISGCAEGLIENFGPSGYLSGKSALIPDGRWWRFLYCSLLNTANLLVCLIGATMFAKTSVAILAIVCVCLSSVFISFLSQEHMEIPIPDSNTLVQNATEHVNGTYTGLLSSTLVSNLYSNYSYDYSSSGAITSFASVFGVLFSGVTGIMAGANMSGELKNPGRNIPHGTLSAVLFTFICYILLSIFTAASTSRFLLQNNFIYMMPINIWPPFVAIGILTATFSAGLSNLIGSSRVLEALAKDNVFGSGLNFVTQGTWKGNPIAAVLTSWTLVQVILLVGSLNTIAQINSVLFLLSYLATNLACLGLELASAPNFRPTFNYFTWHTATIGLLGTLIMMFVINSIYASSSIILCLILIIVLHLFSPSKNAPWGSISQALIFHQVRKYLLMLDSRKDHVKFWRPQMLLMVASPRSACPLIDFVNDLKKGGLYVIGHVKVGEFSGQNIDPTIEEYPHWLSLVDHMKVKAFVELTVTKTVREGLHHLIRISGMGAMKPNTIVLGFYDEETQMDFFTNSQYATDIFENVSTFPNSTVFPLRQSNAEKNLDPVQYVGMCSDVLKMKKNLCLCRNFHTLNKSHIAKNFNLKYIDVWPVNFFQPTDQDPFDTTSLFMLQLACIINMVPVWKNLHLRVFHCEISDSDTSLNISDSQNAISEYPRVSNEHRIRKLLNMLRISASITKIPNWGAQVRGLQGRPLIESRVESQYESSTESNDNVLSNVSRAYILSVNQLIRQYSSQTATTFIYLPAPPASNTWDEETMYRQYLQLLTELTADLPPILLVHGVSAVTSTTL
;
A
#
# COMPACT_ATOMS: atom_id res chain seq x y z
N MET A 1 5.34 -45.45 13.22
CA MET A 1 6.51 -46.15 13.77
C MET A 1 7.52 -45.13 14.12
N ILE A 2 7.92 -45.09 15.33
CA ILE A 2 8.74 -44.17 16.13
C ILE A 2 7.85 -43.20 16.94
N ALA A 3 7.21 -43.78 17.93
CA ALA A 3 6.68 -43.15 19.12
C ALA A 3 6.62 -44.25 20.19
N SER A 4 7.72 -44.45 20.90
CA SER A 4 7.78 -45.14 22.18
C SER A 4 9.25 -45.21 22.59
N GLU A 5 9.60 -44.33 23.49
CA GLU A 5 10.66 -44.47 24.49
C GLU A 5 11.04 -43.14 25.07
N ILE A 6 10.35 -42.74 26.11
CA ILE A 6 10.91 -41.98 27.22
C ILE A 6 10.09 -42.39 28.45
N GLY A 7 10.59 -43.36 29.15
CA GLY A 7 10.13 -43.69 30.49
C GLY A 7 10.81 -42.80 31.53
N SER A 8 9.99 -42.44 32.46
CA SER A 8 10.21 -42.06 33.85
C SER A 8 11.66 -41.85 34.36
N THR A 9 11.97 -40.63 34.78
CA THR A 9 12.64 -40.41 36.06
C THR A 9 12.04 -39.16 36.73
N ASN A 10 11.42 -39.38 37.84
CA ASN A 10 10.97 -38.39 38.80
C ASN A 10 12.13 -37.82 39.61
N ASN A 11 11.84 -36.62 40.14
CA ASN A 11 12.45 -35.92 41.26
C ASN A 11 13.67 -35.04 40.98
N GLU A 12 13.41 -33.74 40.88
CA GLU A 12 13.76 -32.77 41.96
C GLU A 12 13.23 -31.38 41.62
N LEU A 13 12.16 -31.00 42.29
CA LEU A 13 11.63 -29.64 42.36
C LEU A 13 12.49 -28.80 43.27
N GLY A 14 13.40 -28.04 42.72
CA GLY A 14 14.04 -26.93 43.40
C GLY A 14 13.17 -25.68 43.35
N HIS A 15 12.55 -25.32 44.45
CA HIS A 15 11.88 -24.06 44.68
C HIS A 15 12.85 -22.89 44.47
N ILE A 16 12.72 -22.15 43.39
CA ILE A 16 13.30 -20.81 43.26
C ILE A 16 12.34 -19.82 43.93
N LYS A 17 12.65 -19.40 45.17
CA LYS A 17 12.06 -18.26 45.84
C LYS A 17 12.46 -17.02 45.07
N ILE A 18 11.48 -16.31 44.48
CA ILE A 18 11.64 -14.94 44.04
C ILE A 18 11.77 -14.09 45.29
N GLY A 19 13.01 -13.71 45.64
CA GLY A 19 13.31 -12.76 46.69
C GLY A 19 12.92 -11.36 46.21
N SER A 20 11.99 -10.72 46.92
CA SER A 20 11.70 -9.31 46.82
C SER A 20 12.90 -8.51 47.36
N GLU A 21 13.79 -8.06 46.50
CA GLU A 21 14.78 -7.07 46.83
C GLU A 21 14.11 -5.69 46.97
N LYS A 22 13.99 -5.25 48.20
CA LYS A 22 13.65 -3.86 48.57
C LYS A 22 14.80 -2.98 48.11
N ALA A 23 14.54 -2.12 47.13
CA ALA A 23 15.47 -1.03 46.77
C ALA A 23 15.67 -0.08 47.97
N PRO A 24 16.89 0.35 48.28
CA PRO A 24 17.14 1.25 49.40
C PRO A 24 16.58 2.66 49.11
N LEU A 25 15.81 3.20 50.05
CA LEU A 25 15.35 4.58 50.11
C LEU A 25 16.55 5.51 50.24
N ILE A 26 16.98 6.15 49.16
CA ILE A 26 17.90 7.27 49.19
C ILE A 26 17.11 8.55 49.44
N HIS A 27 17.17 9.03 50.66
CA HIS A 27 16.72 10.37 51.08
C HIS A 27 17.65 11.42 50.46
N GLY A 28 17.07 12.48 49.86
CA GLY A 28 17.76 13.76 49.67
C GLY A 28 18.28 14.02 48.25
N ARG A 29 17.40 14.30 47.34
CA ARG A 29 17.74 15.07 46.12
C ARG A 29 16.97 16.39 46.10
N SER A 30 17.73 17.49 46.02
CA SER A 30 17.30 18.86 46.13
C SER A 30 16.23 19.23 45.09
N VAL A 31 15.35 20.18 45.46
CA VAL A 31 14.30 20.77 44.63
C VAL A 31 14.81 21.27 43.26
N LEU A 32 16.08 21.69 43.20
CA LEU A 32 16.75 22.11 41.97
C LEU A 32 16.91 20.98 40.92
N TYR A 33 17.06 19.71 41.33
CA TYR A 33 17.14 18.57 40.39
C TYR A 33 15.77 18.22 39.79
N ARG A 34 14.68 18.49 40.51
CA ARG A 34 13.31 18.32 39.95
C ARG A 34 12.96 19.43 38.96
N LEU A 35 13.43 20.64 39.18
CA LEU A 35 13.24 21.78 38.26
C LEU A 35 14.08 21.64 37.00
N SER A 36 15.29 21.08 37.05
CA SER A 36 16.13 20.88 35.87
C SER A 36 15.56 19.80 34.95
N ASN A 37 14.84 18.82 35.48
CA ASN A 37 14.17 17.80 34.66
C ASN A 37 12.85 18.27 34.04
N LEU A 38 12.24 19.36 34.54
CA LEU A 38 11.06 20.00 33.96
C LEU A 38 11.39 20.84 32.70
N PHE A 39 12.64 21.29 32.57
CA PHE A 39 13.11 22.09 31.42
C PHE A 39 14.02 21.36 30.45
N ARG A 40 14.28 20.06 30.66
CA ARG A 40 14.95 19.23 29.66
C ARG A 40 13.94 18.83 28.60
N ILE A 41 13.84 19.64 27.56
CA ILE A 41 13.31 19.22 26.27
C ILE A 41 14.20 18.04 25.83
N ARG A 42 13.71 16.84 26.05
CA ARG A 42 14.30 15.64 25.45
C ARG A 42 14.19 15.81 23.94
N ARG A 43 15.27 16.23 23.30
CA ARG A 43 15.49 15.87 21.89
C ARG A 43 15.42 14.35 21.84
N VAL A 44 14.31 13.84 21.31
CA VAL A 44 14.20 12.45 20.92
C VAL A 44 15.17 12.31 19.77
N GLN A 45 16.34 11.73 20.03
CA GLN A 45 17.12 11.14 18.97
C GLN A 45 16.29 9.99 18.44
N HIS A 46 15.79 10.13 17.23
CA HIS A 46 15.27 9.01 16.48
C HIS A 46 16.42 8.03 16.25
N SER A 47 16.42 6.93 16.98
CA SER A 47 17.14 5.74 16.57
C SER A 47 16.28 5.12 15.46
N GLU A 48 16.72 5.26 14.24
CA GLU A 48 16.25 4.46 13.12
C GLU A 48 16.55 3.00 13.45
N GLY A 49 15.51 2.18 13.51
CA GLY A 49 15.70 0.75 13.38
C GLY A 49 15.17 -0.18 14.45
N ASP A 50 14.01 0.08 15.04
CA ASP A 50 13.24 -1.01 15.63
C ASP A 50 11.74 -0.69 15.50
N GLY A 51 11.05 -1.49 14.70
CA GLY A 51 9.60 -1.41 14.49
C GLY A 51 8.78 -1.86 15.70
N TYR A 52 9.22 -1.53 16.91
CA TYR A 52 8.41 -1.63 18.12
C TYR A 52 7.61 -0.35 18.25
N VAL A 53 6.31 -0.46 18.05
CA VAL A 53 5.37 0.52 18.56
C VAL A 53 5.58 0.56 20.07
N GLU A 54 6.25 1.60 20.52
CA GLU A 54 6.38 1.90 21.94
C GLU A 54 4.96 1.93 22.52
N PHE A 55 4.64 1.00 23.42
CA PHE A 55 3.41 1.03 24.18
C PHE A 55 3.39 2.40 24.86
N GLY A 56 2.56 3.29 24.32
CA GLY A 56 2.40 4.64 24.83
C GLY A 56 2.26 4.56 26.33
N SER A 57 3.12 5.27 27.01
CA SER A 57 3.30 5.29 28.44
C SER A 57 2.01 5.02 29.22
N LEU A 58 1.97 3.99 30.02
CA LEU A 58 0.99 3.70 31.08
C LEU A 58 0.92 4.83 32.16
N GLY A 59 1.21 6.07 31.78
CA GLY A 59 1.41 7.15 32.72
C GLY A 59 0.84 8.52 32.34
N ALA A 60 -0.21 8.64 31.52
CA ALA A 60 -0.84 9.93 31.22
C ALA A 60 -2.37 9.89 31.40
N ASP A 61 -2.84 9.48 32.54
CA ASP A 61 -4.29 9.53 32.90
C ASP A 61 -4.77 10.90 33.40
N SER A 62 -3.97 11.94 33.32
CA SER A 62 -4.30 13.23 33.95
C SER A 62 -5.19 14.19 33.13
N GLY A 63 -5.67 13.80 31.94
CA GLY A 63 -6.49 14.66 31.09
C GLY A 63 -7.86 14.10 30.69
N ARG A 64 -8.07 12.79 30.75
CA ARG A 64 -9.28 12.13 30.24
C ARG A 64 -10.35 12.07 31.33
N THR A 65 -11.39 12.93 31.21
CA THR A 65 -12.40 13.10 32.28
C THR A 65 -13.80 12.63 31.93
N LEU A 66 -14.11 12.45 30.61
CA LEU A 66 -15.48 12.22 30.13
C LEU A 66 -15.90 10.75 30.18
N GLY A 67 -17.11 10.50 30.70
CA GLY A 67 -17.76 9.18 30.67
C GLY A 67 -18.60 8.96 29.42
N THR A 68 -19.29 7.81 29.33
CA THR A 68 -20.12 7.40 28.20
C THR A 68 -21.27 8.37 27.92
N PHE A 69 -22.00 8.81 28.95
CA PHE A 69 -23.21 9.63 28.79
C PHE A 69 -22.88 11.04 28.30
N ALA A 70 -21.99 11.73 28.96
CA ALA A 70 -21.63 13.12 28.63
C ALA A 70 -20.68 13.22 27.43
N GLY A 71 -19.81 12.23 27.24
CA GLY A 71 -18.79 12.26 26.17
C GLY A 71 -19.24 11.68 24.83
N VAL A 72 -20.21 10.75 24.83
CA VAL A 72 -20.63 10.06 23.60
C VAL A 72 -22.15 10.14 23.40
N PHE A 73 -22.95 9.63 24.33
CA PHE A 73 -24.40 9.53 24.15
C PHE A 73 -25.03 10.89 23.87
N SER A 74 -24.76 11.89 24.71
CA SER A 74 -25.36 13.23 24.58
C SER A 74 -24.95 13.96 23.30
N PRO A 75 -23.67 14.08 22.93
CA PRO A 75 -23.26 14.70 21.66
C PRO A 75 -23.80 14.00 20.42
N VAL A 76 -23.78 12.65 20.41
CA VAL A 76 -24.30 11.86 19.27
C VAL A 76 -25.81 12.08 19.11
N THR A 77 -26.58 11.97 20.20
CA THR A 77 -28.03 12.17 20.17
C THR A 77 -28.40 13.56 19.68
N LEU A 78 -27.75 14.61 20.19
CA LEU A 78 -27.99 15.99 19.77
C LEU A 78 -27.58 16.25 18.31
N SER A 79 -26.49 15.65 17.86
CA SER A 79 -26.06 15.74 16.47
C SER A 79 -27.03 15.05 15.52
N MET A 80 -27.63 13.93 15.94
CA MET A 80 -28.63 13.20 15.16
C MET A 80 -30.00 13.89 15.17
N PHE A 81 -30.39 14.53 16.26
CA PHE A 81 -31.67 15.28 16.28
C PHE A 81 -31.63 16.52 15.39
N SER A 82 -30.59 17.32 15.48
CA SER A 82 -30.32 18.53 14.68
C SER A 82 -31.59 19.32 14.26
N ALA A 83 -31.62 19.87 13.04
CA ALA A 83 -32.80 20.56 12.48
C ALA A 83 -33.94 19.61 12.09
N LEU A 84 -33.66 18.31 11.88
CA LEU A 84 -34.61 17.37 11.33
C LEU A 84 -35.82 17.18 12.23
N ILE A 85 -35.58 17.02 13.54
CA ILE A 85 -36.66 16.59 14.47
C ILE A 85 -37.81 17.55 14.59
N PHE A 86 -37.56 18.86 14.49
CA PHE A 86 -38.61 19.87 14.65
C PHE A 86 -39.00 20.59 13.34
N ILE A 87 -38.08 20.71 12.36
CA ILE A 87 -38.31 21.55 11.18
C ILE A 87 -38.66 20.71 9.93
N ARG A 88 -38.04 19.52 9.77
CA ARG A 88 -38.18 18.75 8.51
C ARG A 88 -39.02 17.49 8.56
N MET A 89 -39.52 17.10 9.75
CA MET A 89 -40.40 15.91 9.84
C MET A 89 -41.68 16.04 9.05
N GLY A 90 -42.33 17.23 9.07
CA GLY A 90 -43.53 17.50 8.24
C GLY A 90 -43.21 17.36 6.76
N TYR A 91 -42.17 17.96 6.30
CA TYR A 91 -41.70 17.85 4.90
C TYR A 91 -41.49 16.41 4.47
N ILE A 92 -40.85 15.57 5.29
CA ILE A 92 -40.56 14.16 4.98
C ILE A 92 -41.85 13.36 4.92
N VAL A 93 -42.67 13.41 5.98
CA VAL A 93 -43.90 12.62 6.09
C VAL A 93 -44.95 13.09 5.09
N GLY A 94 -45.10 14.41 4.84
CA GLY A 94 -46.05 15.00 3.90
C GLY A 94 -45.79 14.58 2.45
N ASN A 95 -44.53 14.53 2.03
CA ASN A 95 -44.16 14.16 0.66
C ASN A 95 -44.01 12.65 0.45
N ALA A 96 -43.25 11.96 1.31
CA ALA A 96 -43.01 10.53 1.16
C ALA A 96 -44.20 9.66 1.63
N GLY A 97 -45.06 10.19 2.49
CA GLY A 97 -46.07 9.39 3.19
C GLY A 97 -45.46 8.50 4.28
N LEU A 98 -46.28 7.97 5.19
CA LEU A 98 -45.79 7.22 6.35
C LEU A 98 -45.04 5.96 5.97
N LEU A 99 -45.55 5.14 5.04
CA LEU A 99 -44.91 3.87 4.68
C LEU A 99 -43.51 4.07 4.11
N ILE A 100 -43.37 4.98 3.15
CA ILE A 100 -42.04 5.24 2.54
C ILE A 100 -41.12 5.91 3.54
N THR A 101 -41.62 6.81 4.40
CA THR A 101 -40.81 7.41 5.48
C THR A 101 -40.25 6.35 6.44
N LEU A 102 -41.06 5.38 6.87
CA LEU A 102 -40.59 4.27 7.72
C LEU A 102 -39.54 3.42 7.01
N VAL A 103 -39.78 3.10 5.73
CA VAL A 103 -38.79 2.36 4.91
C VAL A 103 -37.48 3.16 4.80
N GLN A 104 -37.57 4.46 4.54
CA GLN A 104 -36.40 5.33 4.47
C GLN A 104 -35.59 5.34 5.80
N PHE A 105 -36.29 5.43 6.95
CA PHE A 105 -35.63 5.34 8.25
C PHE A 105 -34.97 3.96 8.49
N VAL A 106 -35.67 2.87 8.17
CA VAL A 106 -35.12 1.52 8.30
C VAL A 106 -33.85 1.35 7.45
N ILE A 107 -33.87 1.82 6.20
CA ILE A 107 -32.72 1.78 5.30
C ILE A 107 -31.57 2.65 5.86
N ALA A 108 -31.85 3.90 6.24
CA ALA A 108 -30.86 4.82 6.76
C ALA A 108 -30.19 4.28 8.03
N TYR A 109 -30.97 3.87 9.01
CA TYR A 109 -30.47 3.32 10.26
C TYR A 109 -29.80 1.94 10.09
N GLY A 110 -30.28 1.11 9.14
CA GLY A 110 -29.63 -0.15 8.78
C GLY A 110 -28.22 0.06 8.27
N ILE A 111 -28.00 0.98 7.32
CA ILE A 111 -26.69 1.33 6.80
C ILE A 111 -25.81 1.94 7.90
N LEU A 112 -26.39 2.81 8.73
CA LEU A 112 -25.68 3.40 9.87
C LEU A 112 -25.23 2.36 10.88
N LEU A 113 -26.07 1.36 11.21
CA LEU A 113 -25.68 0.30 12.15
C LEU A 113 -24.47 -0.50 11.67
N PHE A 114 -24.39 -0.82 10.38
CA PHE A 114 -23.21 -1.47 9.81
C PHE A 114 -21.95 -0.58 9.91
N THR A 115 -22.11 0.71 9.66
CA THR A 115 -21.00 1.66 9.82
C THR A 115 -20.61 1.83 11.29
N VAL A 116 -21.59 1.89 12.20
CA VAL A 116 -21.33 1.91 13.66
C VAL A 116 -20.59 0.66 14.12
N ALA A 117 -20.95 -0.52 13.59
CA ALA A 117 -20.20 -1.75 13.87
C ALA A 117 -18.73 -1.65 13.46
N SER A 118 -18.44 -1.06 12.30
CA SER A 118 -17.07 -0.80 11.84
C SER A 118 -16.33 0.21 12.74
N VAL A 119 -16.98 1.32 13.12
CA VAL A 119 -16.42 2.30 14.07
C VAL A 119 -16.13 1.66 15.43
N CYS A 120 -17.06 0.84 15.95
CA CYS A 120 -16.88 0.11 17.19
C CYS A 120 -15.73 -0.90 17.12
N ALA A 121 -15.57 -1.59 15.99
CA ALA A 121 -14.45 -2.51 15.78
C ALA A 121 -13.10 -1.78 15.85
N ILE A 122 -12.93 -0.67 15.12
CA ILE A 122 -11.69 0.10 15.14
C ILE A 122 -11.44 0.69 16.53
N SER A 123 -12.47 1.30 17.16
CA SER A 123 -12.32 1.96 18.47
C SER A 123 -12.00 0.99 19.61
N THR A 124 -12.33 -0.28 19.47
CA THR A 124 -12.02 -1.34 20.45
C THR A 124 -10.71 -2.07 20.18
N ASN A 125 -10.04 -1.77 19.10
CA ASN A 125 -8.80 -2.47 18.68
C ASN A 125 -7.52 -1.88 19.30
N GLY A 126 -7.58 -0.88 20.13
CA GLY A 126 -6.41 -0.29 20.74
C GLY A 126 -6.64 1.11 21.28
N ALA A 127 -5.57 1.80 21.67
CA ALA A 127 -5.65 3.17 22.15
C ALA A 127 -6.00 4.11 21.00
N VAL A 128 -7.15 4.76 21.07
CA VAL A 128 -7.53 5.83 20.17
C VAL A 128 -7.08 7.16 20.77
N GLU A 129 -6.12 7.81 20.11
CA GLU A 129 -5.67 9.16 20.44
C GLU A 129 -6.65 10.21 19.88
N GLY A 130 -6.39 11.49 20.12
CA GLY A 130 -7.19 12.58 19.56
C GLY A 130 -7.21 12.59 18.02
N GLY A 131 -8.29 13.13 17.44
CA GLY A 131 -8.47 13.17 15.98
C GLY A 131 -9.61 12.26 15.48
N GLY A 132 -10.22 11.48 16.35
CA GLY A 132 -11.47 10.75 16.12
C GLY A 132 -11.42 9.82 14.91
N ALA A 133 -12.42 9.95 14.04
CA ALA A 133 -12.57 9.10 12.85
C ALA A 133 -11.38 9.22 11.88
N TYR A 134 -10.78 10.41 11.75
CA TYR A 134 -9.57 10.58 10.92
C TYR A 134 -8.43 9.71 11.40
N PHE A 135 -8.14 9.74 12.72
CA PHE A 135 -7.07 8.92 13.30
C PHE A 135 -7.30 7.43 13.04
N MET A 136 -8.53 6.96 13.22
CA MET A 136 -8.90 5.58 12.97
C MET A 136 -8.65 5.16 11.51
N ILE A 137 -9.06 5.99 10.56
CA ILE A 137 -8.93 5.72 9.13
C ILE A 137 -7.47 5.82 8.67
N SER A 138 -6.76 6.86 9.09
CA SER A 138 -5.40 7.13 8.63
C SER A 138 -4.40 6.08 9.11
N ARG A 139 -4.52 5.63 10.36
CA ARG A 139 -3.66 4.55 10.89
C ARG A 139 -3.92 3.20 10.25
N THR A 140 -5.06 3.05 9.58
CA THR A 140 -5.46 1.82 8.89
C THR A 140 -5.09 1.84 7.41
N LEU A 141 -5.49 2.89 6.69
CA LEU A 141 -5.34 2.98 5.23
C LEU A 141 -4.02 3.61 4.78
N GLY A 142 -3.27 4.19 5.71
CA GLY A 142 -2.04 4.92 5.43
C GLY A 142 -2.25 6.43 5.23
N PRO A 143 -1.15 7.22 5.15
CA PRO A 143 -1.20 8.68 5.18
C PRO A 143 -1.89 9.30 3.97
N GLU A 144 -1.74 8.71 2.80
CA GLU A 144 -2.28 9.24 1.55
C GLU A 144 -3.81 9.12 1.50
N PHE A 145 -4.31 7.91 1.71
CA PHE A 145 -5.75 7.65 1.76
C PHE A 145 -6.39 8.30 3.00
N GLY A 146 -5.76 8.12 4.16
CA GLY A 146 -6.24 8.70 5.41
C GLY A 146 -6.28 10.22 5.37
N GLY A 147 -5.24 10.87 4.81
CA GLY A 147 -5.20 12.31 4.63
C GLY A 147 -6.28 12.86 3.71
N SER A 148 -6.52 12.18 2.58
CA SER A 148 -7.56 12.57 1.61
C SER A 148 -8.94 12.48 2.22
N ILE A 149 -9.27 11.35 2.85
CA ILE A 149 -10.57 11.11 3.48
C ILE A 149 -10.74 11.99 4.72
N GLY A 150 -9.67 12.19 5.50
CA GLY A 150 -9.67 13.10 6.64
C GLY A 150 -9.99 14.53 6.23
N THR A 151 -9.45 14.99 5.11
CA THR A 151 -9.76 16.32 4.55
C THR A 151 -11.24 16.43 4.15
N LEU A 152 -11.77 15.42 3.48
CA LEU A 152 -13.19 15.40 3.12
C LEU A 152 -14.11 15.28 4.34
N PHE A 153 -13.70 14.52 5.35
CA PHE A 153 -14.42 14.44 6.63
C PHE A 153 -14.37 15.77 7.41
N PHE A 154 -13.24 16.46 7.37
CA PHE A 154 -13.13 17.84 7.87
C PHE A 154 -14.14 18.74 7.16
N MET A 155 -14.20 18.73 5.82
CA MET A 155 -15.15 19.51 5.05
C MET A 155 -16.60 19.10 5.33
N ALA A 156 -16.90 17.82 5.53
CA ALA A 156 -18.22 17.36 5.93
C ALA A 156 -18.68 17.97 7.25
N ASN A 157 -17.80 18.01 8.26
CA ASN A 157 -18.11 18.65 9.54
C ASN A 157 -18.32 20.17 9.40
N ILE A 158 -17.57 20.85 8.51
CA ILE A 158 -17.75 22.29 8.22
C ILE A 158 -19.13 22.53 7.59
N VAL A 159 -19.48 21.76 6.55
CA VAL A 159 -20.77 21.85 5.86
C VAL A 159 -21.92 21.53 6.82
N SER A 160 -21.75 20.53 7.68
CA SER A 160 -22.74 20.16 8.69
C SER A 160 -22.94 21.26 9.75
N SER A 161 -21.85 21.90 10.18
CA SER A 161 -21.95 23.05 11.09
C SER A 161 -22.73 24.20 10.43
N ALA A 162 -22.43 24.53 9.17
CA ALA A 162 -23.14 25.53 8.40
C ALA A 162 -24.63 25.19 8.23
N LEU A 163 -24.95 23.92 7.95
CA LEU A 163 -26.34 23.42 7.85
C LEU A 163 -27.12 23.64 9.15
N CYS A 164 -26.52 23.26 10.30
CA CYS A 164 -27.17 23.41 11.61
C CYS A 164 -27.38 24.88 11.98
N ILE A 165 -26.39 25.74 11.70
CA ILE A 165 -26.48 27.19 11.95
C ILE A 165 -27.52 27.84 11.03
N SER A 166 -27.59 27.46 9.76
CA SER A 166 -28.60 27.91 8.82
C SER A 166 -30.01 27.47 9.25
N GLY A 167 -30.14 26.22 9.73
CA GLY A 167 -31.42 25.73 10.30
C GLY A 167 -31.82 26.46 11.59
N CYS A 168 -30.84 26.83 12.43
CA CYS A 168 -31.09 27.67 13.60
C CYS A 168 -31.61 29.06 13.22
N ALA A 169 -30.98 29.70 12.22
CA ALA A 169 -31.42 30.99 11.71
C ALA A 169 -32.80 30.94 11.01
N GLU A 170 -33.07 29.88 10.25
CA GLU A 170 -34.42 29.62 9.70
C GLU A 170 -35.44 29.49 10.82
N GLY A 171 -35.14 28.69 11.86
CA GLY A 171 -36.00 28.60 13.05
C GLY A 171 -36.23 29.93 13.77
N LEU A 172 -35.22 30.81 13.83
CA LEU A 172 -35.38 32.16 14.39
C LEU A 172 -36.31 33.04 13.56
N ILE A 173 -36.13 33.05 12.24
CA ILE A 173 -36.93 33.91 11.35
C ILE A 173 -38.38 33.42 11.25
N GLU A 174 -38.59 32.13 11.19
CA GLU A 174 -39.94 31.58 11.14
C GLU A 174 -40.73 31.73 12.45
N ASN A 175 -40.01 31.91 13.60
CA ASN A 175 -40.63 32.14 14.90
C ASN A 175 -40.84 33.63 15.22
N PHE A 176 -39.84 34.49 14.91
CA PHE A 176 -39.80 35.89 15.32
C PHE A 176 -39.78 36.90 14.14
N GLY A 177 -39.77 36.42 12.90
CA GLY A 177 -39.78 37.23 11.68
C GLY A 177 -41.17 37.82 11.35
N PRO A 178 -41.31 38.44 10.16
CA PRO A 178 -42.56 39.09 9.73
C PRO A 178 -43.78 38.17 9.69
N SER A 179 -43.57 36.91 9.38
CA SER A 179 -44.61 35.86 9.34
C SER A 179 -44.56 34.97 10.59
N GLY A 180 -43.85 35.37 11.61
CA GLY A 180 -43.54 34.52 12.78
C GLY A 180 -44.76 34.35 13.69
N TYR A 181 -45.03 33.12 14.09
CA TYR A 181 -46.15 32.77 14.94
C TYR A 181 -46.09 33.43 16.31
N LEU A 182 -44.90 33.61 16.91
CA LEU A 182 -44.68 34.20 18.22
C LEU A 182 -44.68 35.74 18.22
N SER A 183 -44.38 36.39 17.11
CA SER A 183 -44.26 37.86 17.02
C SER A 183 -45.56 38.56 16.67
N GLY A 184 -46.60 37.81 16.26
CA GLY A 184 -47.89 38.37 15.90
C GLY A 184 -47.78 39.37 14.73
N LYS A 185 -48.51 40.54 14.85
CA LYS A 185 -48.52 41.57 13.79
C LYS A 185 -47.29 42.49 13.80
N SER A 186 -46.43 42.41 14.79
CA SER A 186 -45.16 43.21 14.86
C SER A 186 -43.97 42.34 14.68
N ALA A 187 -43.31 42.42 13.50
CA ALA A 187 -42.07 41.74 13.26
C ALA A 187 -40.98 42.16 14.24
N LEU A 188 -40.48 41.25 15.07
CA LEU A 188 -39.35 41.51 15.98
C LEU A 188 -38.03 41.52 15.21
N ILE A 189 -37.92 40.74 14.15
CA ILE A 189 -36.71 40.52 13.38
C ILE A 189 -37.00 40.70 11.90
N PRO A 190 -36.29 41.55 11.16
CA PRO A 190 -36.45 41.72 9.72
C PRO A 190 -35.98 40.43 8.95
N ASP A 191 -36.67 40.07 7.86
CA ASP A 191 -36.26 39.00 6.97
C ASP A 191 -35.58 39.59 5.71
N GLY A 192 -34.64 38.82 5.17
CA GLY A 192 -33.92 39.14 3.94
C GLY A 192 -32.57 38.37 3.87
N ARG A 193 -32.04 38.17 2.67
CA ARG A 193 -30.83 37.37 2.47
C ARG A 193 -29.66 37.81 3.35
N TRP A 194 -29.43 39.10 3.47
CA TRP A 194 -28.35 39.70 4.27
C TRP A 194 -28.63 39.64 5.76
N TRP A 195 -29.88 39.72 6.19
CA TRP A 195 -30.29 39.59 7.57
C TRP A 195 -30.15 38.14 8.02
N ARG A 196 -30.52 37.16 7.19
CA ARG A 196 -30.28 35.72 7.47
C ARG A 196 -28.80 35.46 7.64
N PHE A 197 -27.97 35.99 6.75
CA PHE A 197 -26.51 35.87 6.89
C PHE A 197 -25.98 36.53 8.18
N LEU A 198 -26.51 37.67 8.59
CA LEU A 198 -26.13 38.32 9.85
C LEU A 198 -26.49 37.46 11.07
N TYR A 199 -27.67 36.87 11.10
CA TYR A 199 -28.07 35.98 12.20
C TYR A 199 -27.23 34.70 12.22
N CYS A 200 -26.99 34.09 11.08
CA CYS A 200 -26.04 32.98 10.97
C CYS A 200 -24.65 33.35 11.50
N SER A 201 -24.16 34.54 11.17
CA SER A 201 -22.84 35.01 11.61
C SER A 201 -22.78 35.21 13.12
N LEU A 202 -23.82 35.76 13.72
CA LEU A 202 -23.91 35.92 15.16
C LEU A 202 -23.96 34.56 15.88
N LEU A 203 -24.77 33.62 15.40
CA LEU A 203 -24.85 32.26 15.93
C LEU A 203 -23.53 31.50 15.79
N ASN A 204 -22.89 31.62 14.63
CA ASN A 204 -21.60 31.01 14.40
C ASN A 204 -20.51 31.59 15.34
N THR A 205 -20.55 32.91 15.61
CA THR A 205 -19.64 33.56 16.55
C THR A 205 -19.93 33.11 17.99
N ALA A 206 -21.17 32.89 18.34
CA ALA A 206 -21.54 32.33 19.66
C ALA A 206 -20.98 30.90 19.82
N ASN A 207 -21.08 30.05 18.76
CA ASN A 207 -20.44 28.74 18.75
C ASN A 207 -18.92 28.83 18.87
N LEU A 208 -18.27 29.80 18.23
CA LEU A 208 -16.84 30.04 18.36
C LEU A 208 -16.46 30.32 19.83
N LEU A 209 -17.18 31.22 20.50
CA LEU A 209 -16.89 31.56 21.89
C LEU A 209 -16.96 30.34 22.83
N VAL A 210 -17.96 29.48 22.63
CA VAL A 210 -18.09 28.21 23.40
C VAL A 210 -16.94 27.26 23.08
N CYS A 211 -16.55 27.12 21.80
CA CYS A 211 -15.42 26.26 21.38
C CYS A 211 -14.09 26.71 22.00
N LEU A 212 -13.87 28.02 22.16
CA LEU A 212 -12.63 28.56 22.73
C LEU A 212 -12.48 28.24 24.24
N ILE A 213 -13.57 27.98 24.95
CA ILE A 213 -13.54 27.59 26.37
C ILE A 213 -13.03 26.15 26.53
N GLY A 214 -13.33 25.25 25.58
CA GLY A 214 -12.78 23.88 25.52
C GLY A 214 -13.83 22.76 25.58
N ALA A 215 -13.38 21.55 25.25
CA ALA A 215 -14.23 20.36 25.03
C ALA A 215 -14.96 19.86 26.30
N THR A 216 -14.36 20.03 27.48
CA THR A 216 -14.98 19.60 28.76
C THR A 216 -16.21 20.41 29.11
N MET A 217 -16.20 21.73 28.84
CA MET A 217 -17.38 22.59 29.00
C MET A 217 -18.47 22.21 27.99
N PHE A 218 -18.08 21.97 26.73
CA PHE A 218 -19.04 21.50 25.72
C PHE A 218 -19.76 20.21 26.16
N ALA A 219 -19.05 19.21 26.68
CA ALA A 219 -19.69 17.96 27.11
C ALA A 219 -20.71 18.17 28.26
N LYS A 220 -20.41 19.05 29.22
CA LYS A 220 -21.36 19.39 30.27
C LYS A 220 -22.56 20.16 29.75
N THR A 221 -22.34 21.10 28.85
CA THR A 221 -23.39 21.89 28.20
C THR A 221 -24.29 21.01 27.35
N SER A 222 -23.73 20.03 26.64
CA SER A 222 -24.49 19.06 25.82
C SER A 222 -25.48 18.25 26.65
N VAL A 223 -25.12 17.86 27.89
CA VAL A 223 -26.04 17.12 28.76
C VAL A 223 -27.23 18.00 29.16
N ALA A 224 -26.99 19.27 29.52
CA ALA A 224 -28.06 20.21 29.87
C ALA A 224 -28.97 20.48 28.66
N ILE A 225 -28.39 20.70 27.49
CA ILE A 225 -29.16 20.92 26.25
C ILE A 225 -29.99 19.67 25.90
N LEU A 226 -29.43 18.47 26.04
CA LEU A 226 -30.17 17.23 25.78
C LEU A 226 -31.39 17.12 26.72
N ALA A 227 -31.27 17.47 27.98
CA ALA A 227 -32.40 17.48 28.91
C ALA A 227 -33.47 18.48 28.46
N ILE A 228 -33.10 19.69 28.01
CA ILE A 228 -34.03 20.68 27.47
C ILE A 228 -34.73 20.13 26.22
N VAL A 229 -33.99 19.57 25.25
CA VAL A 229 -34.54 18.99 24.02
C VAL A 229 -35.50 17.84 24.32
N CYS A 230 -35.17 16.97 25.29
CA CYS A 230 -36.08 15.90 25.71
C CYS A 230 -37.37 16.42 26.32
N VAL A 231 -37.34 17.50 27.13
CA VAL A 231 -38.51 18.15 27.65
C VAL A 231 -39.36 18.77 26.55
N CYS A 232 -38.73 19.47 25.58
CA CYS A 232 -39.41 20.04 24.42
C CYS A 232 -40.04 18.95 23.54
N LEU A 233 -39.36 17.85 23.31
CA LEU A 233 -39.90 16.73 22.54
C LEU A 233 -41.05 16.02 23.25
N SER A 234 -40.94 15.84 24.56
CA SER A 234 -42.03 15.30 25.40
C SER A 234 -43.25 16.21 25.34
N SER A 235 -43.09 17.55 25.37
CA SER A 235 -44.15 18.49 25.16
C SER A 235 -44.86 18.34 23.83
N VAL A 236 -44.10 18.09 22.73
CA VAL A 236 -44.68 17.83 21.39
C VAL A 236 -45.52 16.55 21.38
N PHE A 237 -45.02 15.45 22.00
CA PHE A 237 -45.77 14.19 22.06
C PHE A 237 -47.08 14.37 22.91
N ILE A 238 -47.02 15.06 24.04
CA ILE A 238 -48.17 15.34 24.86
C ILE A 238 -49.18 16.17 24.07
N SER A 239 -48.70 17.17 23.33
CA SER A 239 -49.57 18.02 22.48
C SER A 239 -50.29 17.25 21.38
N PHE A 240 -49.66 16.32 20.72
CA PHE A 240 -50.30 15.44 19.71
C PHE A 240 -51.45 14.59 20.32
N LEU A 241 -51.34 14.27 21.61
CA LEU A 241 -52.38 13.49 22.31
C LEU A 241 -53.51 14.35 22.87
N SER A 242 -53.23 15.62 23.20
CA SER A 242 -54.10 16.48 23.97
C SER A 242 -54.84 17.55 23.17
N GLN A 243 -54.32 17.92 21.98
CA GLN A 243 -54.93 18.97 21.16
C GLN A 243 -56.02 18.44 20.28
N GLU A 244 -57.13 19.24 20.19
CA GLU A 244 -58.27 18.99 19.31
C GLU A 244 -58.05 19.59 17.92
N HIS A 245 -59.01 19.40 17.03
CA HIS A 245 -59.04 19.93 15.67
C HIS A 245 -58.84 21.46 15.68
N MET A 246 -57.83 21.93 14.88
CA MET A 246 -57.58 23.37 14.70
C MET A 246 -57.16 23.69 13.26
N GLU A 247 -57.44 24.89 12.82
CA GLU A 247 -56.94 25.45 11.58
C GLU A 247 -55.66 26.23 11.84
N ILE A 248 -54.63 26.01 11.01
CA ILE A 248 -53.32 26.62 11.14
C ILE A 248 -53.03 27.41 9.87
N PRO A 249 -52.70 28.70 9.97
CA PRO A 249 -52.36 29.49 8.79
C PRO A 249 -51.03 29.02 8.17
N ILE A 250 -50.99 29.05 6.84
CA ILE A 250 -49.76 28.79 6.11
C ILE A 250 -48.88 30.04 6.15
N PRO A 251 -47.54 29.94 6.35
CA PRO A 251 -46.68 31.10 6.42
C PRO A 251 -46.69 31.94 5.14
N ASP A 252 -46.66 33.27 5.27
CA ASP A 252 -46.63 34.21 4.14
C ASP A 252 -45.36 34.07 3.29
N SER A 253 -44.36 33.42 3.82
CA SER A 253 -43.12 33.04 3.10
C SER A 253 -43.34 32.00 1.99
N ASN A 254 -44.44 31.27 2.01
CA ASN A 254 -44.80 30.28 0.98
C ASN A 254 -45.56 30.95 -0.18
N THR A 255 -44.82 31.50 -1.13
CA THR A 255 -45.34 32.19 -2.33
C THR A 255 -45.99 31.24 -3.35
N LEU A 256 -45.89 29.93 -3.19
CA LEU A 256 -46.50 28.95 -4.11
C LEU A 256 -47.98 28.76 -3.85
N VAL A 257 -48.45 28.98 -2.65
CA VAL A 257 -49.83 28.69 -2.23
C VAL A 257 -50.58 29.95 -1.82
N GLN A 258 -49.90 30.92 -1.25
CA GLN A 258 -50.50 32.18 -0.80
C GLN A 258 -50.69 33.17 -1.95
N ASN A 259 -51.92 33.58 -2.21
CA ASN A 259 -52.23 34.73 -3.03
C ASN A 259 -52.37 35.97 -2.14
N ALA A 260 -52.06 37.16 -2.64
CA ALA A 260 -52.05 38.39 -1.89
C ALA A 260 -53.42 38.79 -1.29
N THR A 261 -54.49 38.06 -1.58
CA THR A 261 -55.85 38.35 -1.18
C THR A 261 -56.53 37.36 -0.25
N GLU A 262 -56.00 36.14 -0.09
CA GLU A 262 -56.63 35.10 0.77
C GLU A 262 -55.58 34.38 1.61
N HIS A 263 -55.79 34.38 2.95
CA HIS A 263 -54.96 33.52 3.84
C HIS A 263 -55.49 32.10 3.74
N VAL A 264 -54.58 31.20 3.27
CA VAL A 264 -54.89 29.78 3.16
C VAL A 264 -54.53 29.09 4.48
N ASN A 265 -55.48 28.30 5.01
CA ASN A 265 -55.30 27.54 6.24
C ASN A 265 -55.06 26.05 5.93
N GLY A 266 -54.13 25.41 6.67
CA GLY A 266 -54.05 23.95 6.76
C GLY A 266 -54.74 23.46 8.03
N THR A 267 -55.10 22.16 8.05
CA THR A 267 -55.87 21.59 9.18
C THR A 267 -55.06 20.63 10.00
N TYR A 268 -55.07 20.80 11.30
CA TYR A 268 -54.68 19.77 12.27
C TYR A 268 -55.95 19.03 12.70
N THR A 269 -55.98 17.72 12.46
CA THR A 269 -57.20 16.91 12.62
C THR A 269 -57.30 16.23 13.98
N GLY A 270 -56.24 16.27 14.80
CA GLY A 270 -56.10 15.36 15.93
C GLY A 270 -55.86 13.93 15.49
N LEU A 271 -55.71 13.00 16.41
CA LEU A 271 -55.45 11.58 16.10
C LEU A 271 -56.69 10.93 15.46
N LEU A 272 -56.72 10.86 14.12
CA LEU A 272 -57.81 10.27 13.34
C LEU A 272 -57.26 9.20 12.37
N SER A 273 -57.95 8.06 12.29
CA SER A 273 -57.59 6.98 11.37
C SER A 273 -57.75 7.37 9.90
N SER A 274 -58.69 8.26 9.57
CA SER A 274 -58.87 8.80 8.21
C SER A 274 -57.66 9.62 7.75
N THR A 275 -57.10 10.44 8.65
CA THR A 275 -55.89 11.24 8.37
C THR A 275 -54.70 10.34 8.16
N LEU A 276 -54.55 9.30 9.00
CA LEU A 276 -53.52 8.31 8.85
C LEU A 276 -53.56 7.61 7.49
N VAL A 277 -54.77 7.17 7.05
CA VAL A 277 -54.94 6.51 5.75
C VAL A 277 -54.61 7.48 4.60
N SER A 278 -55.00 8.75 4.68
CA SER A 278 -54.69 9.75 3.66
C SER A 278 -53.18 10.02 3.54
N ASN A 279 -52.44 9.93 4.63
CA ASN A 279 -50.99 10.15 4.70
C ASN A 279 -50.16 8.87 4.52
N LEU A 280 -50.79 7.71 4.25
CA LEU A 280 -50.09 6.42 4.19
C LEU A 280 -49.14 6.33 2.99
N TYR A 281 -49.57 6.79 1.80
CA TYR A 281 -48.85 6.67 0.54
C TYR A 281 -48.18 7.99 0.15
N SER A 282 -47.12 7.93 -0.69
CA SER A 282 -46.42 9.12 -1.16
C SER A 282 -47.26 10.01 -2.08
N ASN A 283 -47.06 11.33 -1.96
CA ASN A 283 -47.56 12.32 -2.89
C ASN A 283 -46.57 13.49 -2.93
N TYR A 284 -45.68 13.47 -3.87
CA TYR A 284 -44.61 14.45 -3.97
C TYR A 284 -45.10 15.78 -4.53
N SER A 285 -44.81 16.88 -3.85
CA SER A 285 -45.18 18.24 -4.21
C SER A 285 -43.96 19.12 -4.48
N TYR A 286 -44.23 20.39 -4.78
CA TYR A 286 -43.18 21.38 -4.96
C TYR A 286 -42.60 21.82 -3.60
N ASP A 287 -41.32 21.99 -3.53
CA ASP A 287 -40.65 22.53 -2.34
C ASP A 287 -40.63 24.07 -2.41
N TYR A 288 -41.35 24.72 -1.51
CA TYR A 288 -41.46 26.18 -1.47
C TYR A 288 -40.15 26.86 -0.99
N SER A 289 -39.26 26.13 -0.33
CA SER A 289 -37.97 26.69 0.14
C SER A 289 -36.88 26.70 -0.92
N SER A 290 -37.01 25.88 -1.95
CA SER A 290 -35.99 25.69 -3.02
C SER A 290 -36.53 26.06 -4.41
N SER A 291 -37.02 27.28 -4.60
CA SER A 291 -37.48 27.83 -5.88
C SER A 291 -38.43 26.92 -6.70
N GLY A 292 -39.30 26.12 -6.03
CA GLY A 292 -40.32 25.31 -6.69
C GLY A 292 -39.84 24.03 -7.37
N ALA A 293 -38.74 23.45 -6.92
CA ALA A 293 -38.30 22.14 -7.39
C ALA A 293 -39.27 21.03 -6.96
N ILE A 294 -39.54 20.09 -7.87
CA ILE A 294 -40.38 18.91 -7.56
C ILE A 294 -39.61 17.99 -6.61
N THR A 295 -40.22 17.61 -5.49
CA THR A 295 -39.66 16.66 -4.56
C THR A 295 -39.63 15.24 -5.13
N SER A 296 -38.70 14.42 -4.71
CA SER A 296 -38.55 13.02 -5.12
C SER A 296 -38.12 12.17 -3.94
N PHE A 297 -38.18 10.84 -4.11
CA PHE A 297 -37.65 9.92 -3.10
C PHE A 297 -36.23 10.29 -2.70
N ALA A 298 -35.36 10.59 -3.69
CA ALA A 298 -33.95 10.91 -3.49
C ALA A 298 -33.74 12.22 -2.71
N SER A 299 -34.49 13.28 -3.05
CA SER A 299 -34.37 14.57 -2.35
C SER A 299 -34.88 14.48 -0.92
N VAL A 300 -35.98 13.81 -0.66
CA VAL A 300 -36.53 13.59 0.69
C VAL A 300 -35.56 12.71 1.50
N PHE A 301 -35.03 11.63 0.89
CA PHE A 301 -34.06 10.77 1.56
C PHE A 301 -32.77 11.51 1.89
N GLY A 302 -32.29 12.39 1.01
CA GLY A 302 -31.11 13.22 1.26
C GLY A 302 -31.26 14.14 2.48
N VAL A 303 -32.45 14.75 2.63
CA VAL A 303 -32.77 15.58 3.80
C VAL A 303 -32.91 14.73 5.06
N LEU A 304 -33.58 13.57 5.00
CA LEU A 304 -33.71 12.63 6.12
C LEU A 304 -32.33 12.15 6.57
N PHE A 305 -31.49 11.71 5.61
CA PHE A 305 -30.17 11.18 5.92
C PHE A 305 -29.26 12.22 6.55
N SER A 306 -29.35 13.51 6.14
CA SER A 306 -28.56 14.58 6.74
C SER A 306 -28.81 14.73 8.25
N GLY A 307 -30.03 14.44 8.74
CA GLY A 307 -30.38 14.48 10.15
C GLY A 307 -29.82 13.31 10.96
N VAL A 308 -29.49 12.17 10.33
CA VAL A 308 -29.00 10.98 11.04
C VAL A 308 -27.49 10.76 10.91
N THR A 309 -26.74 11.71 10.33
CA THR A 309 -25.31 11.60 10.06
C THR A 309 -24.39 11.73 11.30
N GLY A 310 -24.90 12.08 12.46
CA GLY A 310 -24.13 12.48 13.65
C GLY A 310 -23.38 11.38 14.41
N ILE A 311 -23.29 10.14 13.90
CA ILE A 311 -22.70 8.98 14.63
C ILE A 311 -21.22 9.15 14.99
N MET A 312 -20.48 9.94 14.21
CA MET A 312 -19.04 10.17 14.43
C MET A 312 -18.76 11.21 15.53
N ALA A 313 -19.76 11.93 16.02
CA ALA A 313 -19.57 12.95 17.05
C ALA A 313 -18.92 12.40 18.34
N GLY A 314 -19.28 11.17 18.75
CA GLY A 314 -18.66 10.49 19.87
C GLY A 314 -17.22 10.05 19.61
N ALA A 315 -16.91 9.62 18.40
CA ALA A 315 -15.56 9.25 17.99
C ALA A 315 -14.64 10.48 17.94
N ASN A 316 -15.14 11.65 17.52
CA ASN A 316 -14.36 12.90 17.48
C ASN A 316 -13.92 13.37 18.88
N MET A 317 -14.61 12.92 19.95
CA MET A 317 -14.26 13.19 21.33
C MET A 317 -13.34 12.15 21.97
N SER A 318 -12.80 11.21 21.20
CA SER A 318 -11.99 10.07 21.69
C SER A 318 -10.81 10.49 22.59
N GLY A 319 -10.15 11.61 22.32
CA GLY A 319 -9.05 12.15 23.14
C GLY A 319 -9.43 12.56 24.54
N GLU A 320 -10.71 12.84 24.82
CA GLU A 320 -11.21 13.33 26.11
C GLU A 320 -11.90 12.22 26.94
N LEU A 321 -12.15 11.04 26.34
CA LEU A 321 -12.86 9.93 26.96
C LEU A 321 -11.95 9.13 27.89
N LYS A 322 -12.45 8.73 29.06
CA LYS A 322 -11.73 7.88 30.03
C LYS A 322 -11.36 6.52 29.40
N ASN A 323 -12.33 5.85 28.79
CA ASN A 323 -12.15 4.56 28.15
C ASN A 323 -12.80 4.55 26.76
N PRO A 324 -12.12 5.07 25.70
CA PRO A 324 -12.70 5.19 24.36
C PRO A 324 -13.26 3.87 23.82
N GLY A 325 -12.52 2.76 23.96
CA GLY A 325 -12.92 1.46 23.47
C GLY A 325 -14.22 0.89 24.08
N ARG A 326 -14.62 1.32 25.29
CA ARG A 326 -15.90 0.96 25.92
C ARG A 326 -16.97 2.01 25.71
N ASN A 327 -16.59 3.30 25.85
CA ASN A 327 -17.53 4.40 25.84
C ASN A 327 -18.12 4.68 24.45
N ILE A 328 -17.32 4.55 23.38
CA ILE A 328 -17.77 4.79 22.00
C ILE A 328 -18.83 3.76 21.60
N PRO A 329 -18.62 2.42 21.70
CA PRO A 329 -19.63 1.46 21.32
C PRO A 329 -20.94 1.60 22.08
N HIS A 330 -20.87 1.64 23.42
CA HIS A 330 -22.10 1.74 24.25
C HIS A 330 -22.84 3.05 24.04
N GLY A 331 -22.11 4.17 23.98
CA GLY A 331 -22.72 5.48 23.81
C GLY A 331 -23.36 5.66 22.44
N THR A 332 -22.68 5.26 21.38
CA THR A 332 -23.17 5.41 19.99
C THR A 332 -24.35 4.48 19.72
N LEU A 333 -24.29 3.19 20.10
CA LEU A 333 -25.40 2.26 19.87
C LEU A 333 -26.65 2.67 20.66
N SER A 334 -26.51 3.10 21.91
CA SER A 334 -27.65 3.57 22.70
C SER A 334 -28.25 4.87 22.13
N ALA A 335 -27.43 5.80 21.62
CA ALA A 335 -27.91 7.02 20.98
C ALA A 335 -28.65 6.72 19.66
N VAL A 336 -28.11 5.83 18.82
CA VAL A 336 -28.74 5.40 17.58
C VAL A 336 -30.10 4.75 17.83
N LEU A 337 -30.18 3.85 18.82
CA LEU A 337 -31.45 3.21 19.19
C LEU A 337 -32.47 4.23 19.73
N PHE A 338 -32.05 5.14 20.61
CA PHE A 338 -32.90 6.16 21.18
C PHE A 338 -33.47 7.10 20.11
N THR A 339 -32.64 7.61 19.24
CA THR A 339 -33.05 8.52 18.17
C THR A 339 -33.93 7.81 17.15
N PHE A 340 -33.69 6.54 16.82
CA PHE A 340 -34.53 5.73 15.95
C PHE A 340 -35.96 5.64 16.49
N ILE A 341 -36.12 5.29 17.78
CA ILE A 341 -37.42 5.19 18.43
C ILE A 341 -38.15 6.54 18.38
N CYS A 342 -37.46 7.64 18.72
CA CYS A 342 -38.03 8.98 18.69
C CYS A 342 -38.53 9.37 17.29
N TYR A 343 -37.75 9.10 16.24
CA TYR A 343 -38.13 9.43 14.87
C TYR A 343 -39.33 8.59 14.35
N ILE A 344 -39.36 7.30 14.66
CA ILE A 344 -40.49 6.43 14.29
C ILE A 344 -41.76 6.90 14.97
N LEU A 345 -41.73 7.14 16.29
CA LEU A 345 -42.86 7.63 17.03
C LEU A 345 -43.34 8.98 16.49
N LEU A 346 -42.43 9.92 16.27
CA LEU A 346 -42.76 11.24 15.74
C LEU A 346 -43.40 11.15 14.33
N SER A 347 -42.89 10.28 13.46
CA SER A 347 -43.44 10.03 12.12
C SER A 347 -44.87 9.53 12.17
N ILE A 348 -45.15 8.56 13.09
CA ILE A 348 -46.49 7.99 13.27
C ILE A 348 -47.47 9.05 13.78
N PHE A 349 -47.12 9.81 14.82
CA PHE A 349 -47.97 10.86 15.37
C PHE A 349 -48.23 11.97 14.35
N THR A 350 -47.21 12.42 13.62
CA THR A 350 -47.32 13.41 12.56
C THR A 350 -48.32 12.95 11.46
N ALA A 351 -48.16 11.71 10.96
CA ALA A 351 -49.02 11.17 9.92
C ALA A 351 -50.45 10.95 10.37
N ALA A 352 -50.65 10.61 11.65
CA ALA A 352 -51.98 10.32 12.20
C ALA A 352 -52.80 11.56 12.57
N SER A 353 -52.14 12.72 12.80
CA SER A 353 -52.79 13.90 13.38
C SER A 353 -52.86 15.11 12.46
N THR A 354 -52.08 15.18 11.38
CA THR A 354 -51.86 16.40 10.61
C THR A 354 -52.21 16.18 9.13
N SER A 355 -52.99 17.10 8.53
CA SER A 355 -53.33 16.99 7.11
C SER A 355 -52.09 17.13 6.21
N ARG A 356 -52.07 16.39 5.09
CA ARG A 356 -50.93 16.41 4.16
C ARG A 356 -50.65 17.81 3.63
N PHE A 357 -51.68 18.58 3.33
CA PHE A 357 -51.53 19.93 2.84
C PHE A 357 -50.76 20.83 3.81
N LEU A 358 -51.04 20.71 5.11
CA LEU A 358 -50.30 21.45 6.15
C LEU A 358 -48.84 20.98 6.24
N LEU A 359 -48.61 19.66 6.17
CA LEU A 359 -47.26 19.09 6.26
C LEU A 359 -46.34 19.52 5.11
N GLN A 360 -46.91 19.66 3.90
CA GLN A 360 -46.12 20.06 2.72
C GLN A 360 -45.85 21.56 2.65
N ASN A 361 -46.70 22.39 3.25
CA ASN A 361 -46.70 23.85 3.10
C ASN A 361 -46.31 24.63 4.37
N ASN A 362 -46.09 23.96 5.50
CA ASN A 362 -45.62 24.58 6.75
C ASN A 362 -44.60 23.72 7.46
N PHE A 363 -43.32 24.15 7.49
CA PHE A 363 -42.23 23.39 8.11
C PHE A 363 -42.26 23.42 9.64
N ILE A 364 -42.83 24.49 10.25
CA ILE A 364 -42.98 24.63 11.72
C ILE A 364 -44.37 24.33 12.23
N TYR A 365 -45.12 23.45 11.54
CA TYR A 365 -46.47 23.05 11.90
C TYR A 365 -46.63 22.57 13.37
N MET A 366 -45.56 22.03 13.99
CA MET A 366 -45.57 21.56 15.39
C MET A 366 -45.74 22.69 16.42
N MET A 367 -45.38 23.91 16.05
CA MET A 367 -45.43 25.05 16.95
C MET A 367 -46.81 25.47 17.36
N PRO A 368 -47.74 25.75 16.40
CA PRO A 368 -49.11 26.08 16.75
C PRO A 368 -49.87 24.93 17.41
N ILE A 369 -49.45 23.66 17.16
CA ILE A 369 -50.05 22.47 17.78
C ILE A 369 -49.63 22.30 19.24
N ASN A 370 -48.46 22.81 19.61
CA ASN A 370 -47.93 22.62 20.98
C ASN A 370 -48.78 23.40 22.01
N ILE A 371 -49.08 22.76 23.13
CA ILE A 371 -49.78 23.39 24.28
C ILE A 371 -49.07 24.68 24.68
N TRP A 372 -47.72 24.68 24.65
CA TRP A 372 -46.94 25.86 24.92
C TRP A 372 -45.99 26.12 23.78
N PRO A 373 -46.37 26.93 22.81
CA PRO A 373 -45.57 27.12 21.58
C PRO A 373 -44.10 27.45 21.77
N PRO A 374 -43.67 28.26 22.78
CA PRO A 374 -42.24 28.53 23.00
C PRO A 374 -41.37 27.30 23.23
N PHE A 375 -41.93 26.14 23.69
CA PHE A 375 -41.10 24.93 23.83
C PHE A 375 -40.56 24.42 22.49
N VAL A 376 -41.34 24.51 21.43
CA VAL A 376 -40.88 24.11 20.09
C VAL A 376 -39.80 25.05 19.60
N ALA A 377 -39.94 26.38 19.81
CA ALA A 377 -38.91 27.35 19.45
C ALA A 377 -37.60 27.11 20.21
N ILE A 378 -37.67 26.90 21.52
CA ILE A 378 -36.53 26.59 22.38
C ILE A 378 -35.90 25.26 21.92
N GLY A 379 -36.70 24.25 21.58
CA GLY A 379 -36.22 22.96 21.07
C GLY A 379 -35.49 23.10 19.76
N ILE A 380 -36.01 23.84 18.80
CA ILE A 380 -35.35 24.12 17.50
C ILE A 380 -34.02 24.80 17.73
N LEU A 381 -34.03 25.89 18.45
CA LEU A 381 -32.80 26.71 18.66
C LEU A 381 -31.72 25.94 19.41
N THR A 382 -32.06 25.24 20.49
CA THR A 382 -31.09 24.52 21.31
C THR A 382 -30.55 23.26 20.61
N ALA A 383 -31.39 22.49 19.91
CA ALA A 383 -30.96 21.31 19.19
C ALA A 383 -30.02 21.66 18.02
N THR A 384 -30.41 22.65 17.19
CA THR A 384 -29.62 23.07 16.03
C THR A 384 -28.31 23.74 16.44
N PHE A 385 -28.36 24.62 17.48
CA PHE A 385 -27.16 25.26 18.02
C PHE A 385 -26.14 24.24 18.54
N SER A 386 -26.62 23.26 19.33
CA SER A 386 -25.74 22.21 19.88
C SER A 386 -25.16 21.30 18.81
N ALA A 387 -25.94 20.96 17.78
CA ALA A 387 -25.44 20.18 16.66
C ALA A 387 -24.35 20.94 15.87
N GLY A 388 -24.56 22.24 15.60
CA GLY A 388 -23.57 23.11 14.98
C GLY A 388 -22.28 23.19 15.78
N LEU A 389 -22.40 23.35 17.11
CA LEU A 389 -21.27 23.37 18.03
C LEU A 389 -20.48 22.04 18.01
N SER A 390 -21.18 20.92 18.06
CA SER A 390 -20.57 19.58 18.00
C SER A 390 -19.75 19.37 16.72
N ASN A 391 -20.28 19.79 15.58
CA ASN A 391 -19.60 19.69 14.28
C ASN A 391 -18.39 20.65 14.19
N LEU A 392 -18.47 21.85 14.75
CA LEU A 392 -17.36 22.81 14.79
C LEU A 392 -16.20 22.29 15.65
N ILE A 393 -16.49 21.70 16.80
CA ILE A 393 -15.48 21.02 17.63
C ILE A 393 -14.90 19.82 16.88
N GLY A 394 -15.73 18.98 16.29
CA GLY A 394 -15.29 17.81 15.50
C GLY A 394 -14.34 18.20 14.38
N SER A 395 -14.69 19.24 13.59
CA SER A 395 -13.84 19.74 12.51
C SER A 395 -12.48 20.23 13.00
N SER A 396 -12.47 20.99 14.11
CA SER A 396 -11.20 21.51 14.67
C SER A 396 -10.27 20.41 15.16
N ARG A 397 -10.78 19.33 15.75
CA ARG A 397 -9.99 18.17 16.18
C ARG A 397 -9.43 17.36 15.01
N VAL A 398 -10.21 17.23 13.95
CA VAL A 398 -9.74 16.56 12.70
C VAL A 398 -8.64 17.39 12.04
N LEU A 399 -8.79 18.73 11.95
CA LEU A 399 -7.79 19.60 11.38
C LEU A 399 -6.48 19.60 12.18
N GLU A 400 -6.59 19.60 13.52
CA GLU A 400 -5.43 19.46 14.42
C GLU A 400 -4.68 18.15 14.17
N ALA A 401 -5.40 17.03 14.02
CA ALA A 401 -4.80 15.73 13.75
C ALA A 401 -4.12 15.67 12.37
N LEU A 402 -4.75 16.23 11.33
CA LEU A 402 -4.16 16.35 9.98
C LEU A 402 -2.86 17.19 10.01
N ALA A 403 -2.85 18.25 10.82
CA ALA A 403 -1.67 19.11 10.97
C ALA A 403 -0.53 18.39 11.73
N LYS A 404 -0.85 17.66 12.80
CA LYS A 404 0.12 16.86 13.58
C LYS A 404 0.77 15.77 12.75
N ASP A 405 0.01 15.12 11.87
CA ASP A 405 0.50 14.10 10.97
C ASP A 405 1.29 14.66 9.77
N ASN A 406 1.42 15.99 9.68
CA ASN A 406 2.17 16.69 8.62
C ASN A 406 1.78 16.27 7.20
N VAL A 407 0.49 15.97 6.99
CA VAL A 407 -0.03 15.47 5.70
C VAL A 407 0.16 16.49 4.58
N PHE A 408 -0.07 17.77 4.88
CA PHE A 408 0.09 18.90 3.94
C PHE A 408 1.41 19.68 4.12
N GLY A 409 2.37 19.11 4.80
CA GLY A 409 3.66 19.74 5.03
C GLY A 409 3.56 21.05 5.80
N SER A 410 4.38 22.00 5.44
CA SER A 410 4.45 23.31 6.13
C SER A 410 3.16 24.15 6.05
N GLY A 411 2.23 23.79 5.15
CA GLY A 411 0.98 24.55 4.97
C GLY A 411 0.05 24.58 6.19
N LEU A 412 0.11 23.56 7.05
CA LEU A 412 -0.69 23.49 8.29
C LEU A 412 0.11 23.72 9.59
N ASN A 413 1.36 24.13 9.52
CA ASN A 413 2.19 24.36 10.72
C ASN A 413 1.61 25.42 11.68
N PHE A 414 0.89 26.42 11.16
CA PHE A 414 0.23 27.40 12.00
C PHE A 414 -0.84 26.81 12.92
N VAL A 415 -1.45 25.70 12.53
CA VAL A 415 -2.45 24.97 13.32
C VAL A 415 -1.79 24.29 14.52
N THR A 416 -0.64 23.65 14.33
CA THR A 416 0.10 22.97 15.42
C THR A 416 0.70 23.96 16.42
N GLN A 417 1.17 25.10 15.95
CA GLN A 417 1.73 26.17 16.79
C GLN A 417 0.64 26.93 17.56
N GLY A 418 -0.58 26.99 17.05
CA GLY A 418 -1.72 27.72 17.61
C GLY A 418 -2.51 26.98 18.70
N THR A 419 -1.89 26.06 19.44
CA THR A 419 -2.54 25.34 20.54
C THR A 419 -2.28 26.02 21.89
N TRP A 420 -3.34 26.26 22.69
CA TRP A 420 -3.24 26.84 24.00
C TRP A 420 -3.93 25.94 25.03
N LYS A 421 -3.22 25.56 26.10
CA LYS A 421 -3.71 24.65 27.16
C LYS A 421 -4.39 23.37 26.60
N GLY A 422 -3.89 22.81 25.50
CA GLY A 422 -4.45 21.60 24.87
C GLY A 422 -5.67 21.84 23.96
N ASN A 423 -6.11 23.11 23.80
CA ASN A 423 -7.19 23.45 22.86
C ASN A 423 -6.59 24.04 21.57
N PRO A 424 -6.91 23.49 20.36
CA PRO A 424 -6.36 23.96 19.09
C PRO A 424 -7.08 25.21 18.58
N ILE A 425 -6.75 26.37 19.15
CA ILE A 425 -7.40 27.65 18.83
C ILE A 425 -7.31 28.00 17.33
N ALA A 426 -6.14 27.81 16.73
CA ALA A 426 -5.96 28.09 15.31
C ALA A 426 -6.83 27.20 14.42
N ALA A 427 -6.99 25.91 14.77
CA ALA A 427 -7.90 25.01 14.06
C ALA A 427 -9.36 25.44 14.20
N VAL A 428 -9.78 25.87 15.41
CA VAL A 428 -11.14 26.36 15.67
C VAL A 428 -11.43 27.61 14.85
N LEU A 429 -10.51 28.58 14.81
CA LEU A 429 -10.67 29.81 14.01
C LEU A 429 -10.72 29.51 12.51
N THR A 430 -9.89 28.61 12.01
CA THR A 430 -9.91 28.21 10.59
C THR A 430 -11.24 27.54 10.25
N SER A 431 -11.71 26.62 11.08
CA SER A 431 -13.01 25.95 10.91
C SER A 431 -14.15 26.95 10.93
N TRP A 432 -14.18 27.89 11.89
CA TRP A 432 -15.16 28.96 11.97
C TRP A 432 -15.20 29.81 10.71
N THR A 433 -14.04 30.23 10.19
CA THR A 433 -13.95 31.03 8.96
C THR A 433 -14.52 30.27 7.76
N LEU A 434 -14.22 28.98 7.60
CA LEU A 434 -14.74 28.18 6.51
C LEU A 434 -16.26 27.98 6.63
N VAL A 435 -16.80 27.77 7.84
CA VAL A 435 -18.27 27.75 8.07
C VAL A 435 -18.89 29.06 7.61
N GLN A 436 -18.27 30.21 7.94
CA GLN A 436 -18.77 31.52 7.55
C GLN A 436 -18.85 31.69 6.01
N VAL A 437 -17.89 31.14 5.28
CA VAL A 437 -17.89 31.15 3.81
C VAL A 437 -19.04 30.31 3.25
N ILE A 438 -19.29 29.10 3.82
CA ILE A 438 -20.36 28.23 3.34
C ILE A 438 -21.75 28.82 3.61
N LEU A 439 -21.93 29.57 4.68
CA LEU A 439 -23.20 30.25 4.99
C LEU A 439 -23.65 31.24 3.93
N LEU A 440 -22.75 31.69 3.03
CA LEU A 440 -23.11 32.53 1.88
C LEU A 440 -23.95 31.79 0.81
N VAL A 441 -23.91 30.45 0.77
CA VAL A 441 -24.66 29.64 -0.22
C VAL A 441 -26.17 29.73 -0.04
N GLY A 442 -26.67 29.88 1.17
CA GLY A 442 -27.98 30.32 1.52
C GLY A 442 -29.16 29.34 1.42
N SER A 443 -29.07 28.20 0.71
CA SER A 443 -30.19 27.24 0.62
C SER A 443 -29.95 26.00 1.51
N LEU A 444 -30.81 25.78 2.51
CA LEU A 444 -30.62 24.69 3.48
C LEU A 444 -30.72 23.29 2.85
N ASN A 445 -31.66 23.06 1.92
CA ASN A 445 -31.84 21.75 1.31
C ASN A 445 -30.66 21.35 0.40
N THR A 446 -30.04 22.31 -0.31
CA THR A 446 -28.83 22.06 -1.12
C THR A 446 -27.65 21.70 -0.22
N ILE A 447 -27.44 22.46 0.88
CA ILE A 447 -26.40 22.18 1.86
C ILE A 447 -26.61 20.79 2.51
N ALA A 448 -27.85 20.40 2.78
CA ALA A 448 -28.19 19.10 3.35
C ALA A 448 -27.82 17.92 2.43
N GLN A 449 -28.04 18.04 1.11
CA GLN A 449 -27.65 17.00 0.16
C GLN A 449 -26.13 16.86 0.06
N ILE A 450 -25.40 17.95 -0.02
CA ILE A 450 -23.91 17.95 -0.05
C ILE A 450 -23.37 17.33 1.25
N ASN A 451 -23.93 17.74 2.38
CA ASN A 451 -23.57 17.20 3.70
C ASN A 451 -23.75 15.67 3.75
N SER A 452 -24.90 15.17 3.30
CA SER A 452 -25.20 13.74 3.29
C SER A 452 -24.22 12.94 2.44
N VAL A 453 -23.87 13.43 1.26
CA VAL A 453 -22.91 12.77 0.35
C VAL A 453 -21.49 12.74 0.96
N LEU A 454 -21.03 13.83 1.57
CA LEU A 454 -19.71 13.89 2.18
C LEU A 454 -19.60 12.97 3.39
N PHE A 455 -20.62 12.88 4.24
CA PHE A 455 -20.63 11.93 5.35
C PHE A 455 -20.71 10.48 4.88
N LEU A 456 -21.52 10.17 3.87
CA LEU A 456 -21.57 8.83 3.27
C LEU A 456 -20.22 8.40 2.70
N LEU A 457 -19.46 9.31 2.09
CA LEU A 457 -18.09 9.04 1.63
C LEU A 457 -17.16 8.70 2.80
N SER A 458 -17.27 9.41 3.92
CA SER A 458 -16.49 9.13 5.13
C SER A 458 -16.86 7.78 5.76
N TYR A 459 -18.15 7.42 5.74
CA TYR A 459 -18.64 6.12 6.22
C TYR A 459 -18.19 4.98 5.32
N LEU A 460 -18.21 5.19 4.00
CA LEU A 460 -17.65 4.27 3.01
C LEU A 460 -16.18 3.98 3.31
N ALA A 461 -15.40 5.01 3.57
CA ALA A 461 -13.99 4.87 3.89
C ALA A 461 -13.74 4.12 5.21
N THR A 462 -14.54 4.37 6.23
CA THR A 462 -14.46 3.65 7.51
C THR A 462 -14.77 2.16 7.34
N ASN A 463 -15.80 1.82 6.57
CA ASN A 463 -16.14 0.44 6.26
C ASN A 463 -15.04 -0.23 5.41
N LEU A 464 -14.46 0.50 4.45
CA LEU A 464 -13.34 0.03 3.64
C LEU A 464 -12.08 -0.24 4.49
N ALA A 465 -11.79 0.64 5.45
CA ALA A 465 -10.68 0.48 6.38
C ALA A 465 -10.81 -0.80 7.21
N CYS A 466 -11.99 -1.04 7.78
CA CYS A 466 -12.29 -2.24 8.54
C CYS A 466 -12.22 -3.51 7.69
N LEU A 467 -12.81 -3.46 6.50
CA LEU A 467 -12.78 -4.59 5.55
C LEU A 467 -11.34 -4.91 5.15
N GLY A 468 -10.52 -3.89 4.90
CA GLY A 468 -9.12 -4.06 4.56
C GLY A 468 -8.30 -4.72 5.66
N LEU A 469 -8.49 -4.31 6.93
CA LEU A 469 -7.81 -4.93 8.09
C LEU A 469 -8.17 -6.40 8.26
N GLU A 470 -9.46 -6.74 8.12
CA GLU A 470 -9.95 -8.11 8.26
C GLU A 470 -9.41 -8.99 7.13
N LEU A 471 -9.51 -8.53 5.86
CA LEU A 471 -9.01 -9.26 4.69
C LEU A 471 -7.48 -9.40 4.68
N ALA A 472 -6.75 -8.42 5.22
CA ALA A 472 -5.31 -8.50 5.40
C ALA A 472 -4.91 -9.51 6.47
N SER A 473 -5.86 -10.01 7.26
CA SER A 473 -5.61 -10.88 8.42
C SER A 473 -4.55 -10.29 9.34
N ALA A 474 -4.64 -8.98 9.61
CA ALA A 474 -3.68 -8.25 10.42
C ALA A 474 -3.64 -8.83 11.83
N PRO A 475 -2.50 -9.35 12.33
CA PRO A 475 -2.43 -10.04 13.63
C PRO A 475 -2.73 -9.12 14.80
N ASN A 476 -2.59 -7.81 14.62
CA ASN A 476 -2.87 -6.79 15.62
C ASN A 476 -4.32 -6.28 15.57
N PHE A 477 -5.12 -6.69 14.59
CA PHE A 477 -6.53 -6.36 14.53
C PHE A 477 -7.35 -7.38 15.32
N ARG A 478 -7.65 -7.07 16.58
CA ARG A 478 -8.37 -7.92 17.53
C ARG A 478 -9.45 -7.12 18.24
N PRO A 479 -10.50 -6.69 17.53
CA PRO A 479 -11.57 -5.92 18.14
C PRO A 479 -12.28 -6.74 19.23
N THR A 480 -12.54 -6.11 20.37
CA THR A 480 -13.35 -6.75 21.43
C THR A 480 -14.84 -6.66 21.15
N PHE A 481 -15.26 -5.98 20.10
CA PHE A 481 -16.63 -5.87 19.66
C PHE A 481 -17.07 -7.08 18.84
N ASN A 482 -17.93 -7.94 19.40
CA ASN A 482 -18.25 -9.27 18.83
C ASN A 482 -19.20 -9.26 17.61
N TYR A 483 -19.89 -8.15 17.34
CA TYR A 483 -20.89 -8.06 16.24
C TYR A 483 -20.29 -7.56 14.92
N PHE A 484 -18.98 -7.43 14.84
CA PHE A 484 -18.27 -7.07 13.62
C PHE A 484 -17.81 -8.31 12.86
N THR A 485 -18.02 -8.33 11.55
CA THR A 485 -17.51 -9.35 10.62
C THR A 485 -17.18 -8.67 9.28
N TRP A 486 -16.39 -9.31 8.43
CA TRP A 486 -16.12 -8.79 7.10
C TRP A 486 -17.40 -8.62 6.25
N HIS A 487 -18.44 -9.44 6.48
CA HIS A 487 -19.73 -9.31 5.82
C HIS A 487 -20.43 -8.00 6.21
N THR A 488 -20.44 -7.65 7.50
CA THR A 488 -21.08 -6.40 7.96
C THR A 488 -20.36 -5.18 7.39
N ALA A 489 -19.03 -5.19 7.32
CA ALA A 489 -18.25 -4.14 6.69
C ALA A 489 -18.52 -4.02 5.18
N THR A 490 -18.66 -5.16 4.47
CA THR A 490 -18.98 -5.17 3.03
C THR A 490 -20.39 -4.64 2.77
N ILE A 491 -21.40 -5.03 3.55
CA ILE A 491 -22.76 -4.53 3.44
C ILE A 491 -22.80 -3.03 3.72
N GLY A 492 -22.08 -2.56 4.76
CA GLY A 492 -21.95 -1.14 5.07
C GLY A 492 -21.28 -0.35 3.94
N LEU A 493 -20.22 -0.89 3.33
CA LEU A 493 -19.52 -0.28 2.21
C LEU A 493 -20.45 -0.15 0.97
N LEU A 494 -21.09 -1.24 0.58
CA LEU A 494 -21.98 -1.23 -0.59
C LEU A 494 -23.22 -0.37 -0.34
N GLY A 495 -23.80 -0.44 0.87
CA GLY A 495 -24.96 0.36 1.25
C GLY A 495 -24.66 1.86 1.19
N THR A 496 -23.54 2.31 1.77
CA THR A 496 -23.13 3.73 1.72
C THR A 496 -22.84 4.18 0.30
N LEU A 497 -22.20 3.35 -0.54
CA LEU A 497 -21.93 3.67 -1.93
C LEU A 497 -23.23 3.85 -2.74
N ILE A 498 -24.14 2.88 -2.66
CA ILE A 498 -25.41 2.93 -3.37
C ILE A 498 -26.21 4.16 -2.96
N MET A 499 -26.33 4.43 -1.65
CA MET A 499 -27.13 5.55 -1.16
C MET A 499 -26.54 6.91 -1.52
N MET A 500 -25.22 7.01 -1.61
CA MET A 500 -24.56 8.24 -2.07
C MET A 500 -24.98 8.59 -3.52
N PHE A 501 -25.07 7.59 -4.41
CA PHE A 501 -25.53 7.79 -5.78
C PHE A 501 -27.06 7.98 -5.88
N VAL A 502 -27.83 7.37 -5.01
CA VAL A 502 -29.31 7.55 -4.92
C VAL A 502 -29.66 8.97 -4.52
N ILE A 503 -28.96 9.57 -3.56
CA ILE A 503 -29.23 10.94 -3.09
C ILE A 503 -28.96 11.96 -4.21
N ASN A 504 -27.76 11.94 -4.77
CA ASN A 504 -27.40 12.80 -5.89
C ASN A 504 -26.16 12.28 -6.60
N SER A 505 -26.32 11.77 -7.83
CA SER A 505 -25.23 11.19 -8.61
C SER A 505 -24.15 12.20 -9.00
N ILE A 506 -24.49 13.47 -9.18
CA ILE A 506 -23.52 14.52 -9.54
C ILE A 506 -22.62 14.83 -8.34
N TYR A 507 -23.20 15.05 -7.15
CA TYR A 507 -22.42 15.31 -5.95
C TYR A 507 -21.62 14.08 -5.52
N ALA A 508 -22.17 12.87 -5.70
CA ALA A 508 -21.47 11.62 -5.43
C ALA A 508 -20.24 11.47 -6.32
N SER A 509 -20.38 11.61 -7.63
CA SER A 509 -19.28 11.50 -8.59
C SER A 509 -18.22 12.58 -8.35
N SER A 510 -18.63 13.83 -8.12
CA SER A 510 -17.71 14.93 -7.87
C SER A 510 -16.91 14.74 -6.58
N SER A 511 -17.53 14.24 -5.52
CA SER A 511 -16.83 13.96 -4.25
C SER A 511 -15.85 12.80 -4.34
N ILE A 512 -16.18 11.74 -5.10
CA ILE A 512 -15.25 10.63 -5.38
C ILE A 512 -14.06 11.11 -6.23
N ILE A 513 -14.32 11.87 -7.29
CA ILE A 513 -13.27 12.44 -8.14
C ILE A 513 -12.36 13.36 -7.31
N LEU A 514 -12.93 14.22 -6.47
CA LEU A 514 -12.15 15.07 -5.58
C LEU A 514 -11.28 14.25 -4.62
N CYS A 515 -11.83 13.15 -4.05
CA CYS A 515 -11.09 12.22 -3.21
C CYS A 515 -9.90 11.60 -3.96
N LEU A 516 -10.11 11.13 -5.18
CA LEU A 516 -9.04 10.55 -6.01
C LEU A 516 -7.96 11.58 -6.37
N ILE A 517 -8.36 12.81 -6.71
CA ILE A 517 -7.42 13.90 -6.97
C ILE A 517 -6.59 14.19 -5.70
N LEU A 518 -7.21 14.27 -4.54
CA LEU A 518 -6.50 14.48 -3.26
C LEU A 518 -5.52 13.35 -2.96
N ILE A 519 -5.90 12.08 -3.21
CA ILE A 519 -5.00 10.93 -3.06
C ILE A 519 -3.77 11.10 -3.96
N ILE A 520 -3.96 11.45 -5.24
CA ILE A 520 -2.85 11.65 -6.19
C ILE A 520 -1.96 12.82 -5.75
N VAL A 521 -2.56 13.94 -5.38
CA VAL A 521 -1.82 15.13 -4.91
C VAL A 521 -0.99 14.80 -3.65
N LEU A 522 -1.58 14.12 -2.68
CA LEU A 522 -0.88 13.71 -1.47
C LEU A 522 0.21 12.66 -1.77
N HIS A 523 -0.03 11.74 -2.69
CA HIS A 523 0.99 10.79 -3.12
C HIS A 523 2.22 11.47 -3.72
N LEU A 524 2.02 12.53 -4.50
CA LEU A 524 3.10 13.25 -5.17
C LEU A 524 3.83 14.23 -4.23
N PHE A 525 3.09 14.96 -3.39
CA PHE A 525 3.60 16.15 -2.68
C PHE A 525 3.68 15.99 -1.15
N SER A 526 3.08 14.93 -0.55
CA SER A 526 3.11 14.80 0.91
C SER A 526 4.51 14.45 1.42
N PRO A 527 5.03 15.18 2.43
CA PRO A 527 6.28 14.86 3.09
C PRO A 527 6.16 13.66 4.06
N SER A 528 4.96 13.19 4.35
CA SER A 528 4.71 12.13 5.34
C SER A 528 4.93 10.70 4.80
N LYS A 529 5.63 10.55 3.66
CA LYS A 529 5.95 9.22 3.05
C LYS A 529 6.72 8.30 4.00
N ASN A 530 7.47 8.86 4.94
CA ASN A 530 8.28 8.14 5.93
C ASN A 530 7.60 8.06 7.30
N ALA A 531 6.28 8.17 7.37
CA ALA A 531 5.55 8.08 8.63
C ALA A 531 5.72 6.67 9.24
N PRO A 532 5.97 6.53 10.57
CA PRO A 532 6.26 5.25 11.22
C PRO A 532 5.04 4.33 11.37
N TRP A 533 3.91 4.73 10.85
CA TRP A 533 2.66 3.96 10.85
C TRP A 533 2.54 3.11 9.59
N GLY A 534 2.28 1.82 9.78
CA GLY A 534 2.23 0.85 8.69
C GLY A 534 1.15 1.16 7.66
N SER A 535 1.45 0.89 6.39
CA SER A 535 0.48 0.99 5.30
C SER A 535 -0.31 -0.32 5.17
N ILE A 536 -1.64 -0.24 5.11
CA ILE A 536 -2.49 -1.40 4.83
C ILE A 536 -2.17 -2.02 3.47
N SER A 537 -1.69 -1.21 2.51
CA SER A 537 -1.24 -1.68 1.21
C SER A 537 -0.13 -2.71 1.37
N GLN A 538 0.85 -2.47 2.24
CA GLN A 538 1.93 -3.42 2.54
C GLN A 538 1.40 -4.70 3.19
N ALA A 539 0.45 -4.60 4.11
CA ALA A 539 -0.16 -5.77 4.74
C ALA A 539 -0.95 -6.62 3.74
N LEU A 540 -1.72 -5.98 2.85
CA LEU A 540 -2.44 -6.65 1.77
C LEU A 540 -1.50 -7.30 0.76
N ILE A 541 -0.43 -6.58 0.35
CA ILE A 541 0.61 -7.11 -0.53
C ILE A 541 1.25 -8.34 0.13
N PHE A 542 1.64 -8.27 1.39
CA PHE A 542 2.22 -9.41 2.12
C PHE A 542 1.28 -10.62 2.12
N HIS A 543 -0.01 -10.40 2.43
CA HIS A 543 -1.01 -11.47 2.43
C HIS A 543 -1.17 -12.11 1.03
N GLN A 544 -1.25 -11.29 -0.03
CA GLN A 544 -1.37 -11.76 -1.41
C GLN A 544 -0.11 -12.48 -1.86
N VAL A 545 1.07 -11.90 -1.61
CA VAL A 545 2.36 -12.53 -1.97
C VAL A 545 2.49 -13.90 -1.30
N ARG A 546 2.21 -14.00 0.02
CA ARG A 546 2.22 -15.29 0.73
C ARG A 546 1.27 -16.30 0.10
N LYS A 547 0.03 -15.87 -0.20
CA LYS A 547 -0.98 -16.72 -0.82
C LYS A 547 -0.53 -17.22 -2.20
N TYR A 548 -0.02 -16.33 -3.05
CA TYR A 548 0.44 -16.69 -4.39
C TYR A 548 1.70 -17.56 -4.36
N LEU A 549 2.64 -17.30 -3.44
CA LEU A 549 3.81 -18.15 -3.25
C LEU A 549 3.45 -19.58 -2.83
N LEU A 550 2.45 -19.73 -1.97
CA LEU A 550 1.94 -21.06 -1.58
C LEU A 550 1.18 -21.75 -2.71
N MET A 551 0.54 -21.00 -3.61
CA MET A 551 -0.15 -21.54 -4.78
C MET A 551 0.80 -21.87 -5.93
N LEU A 552 2.01 -21.29 -5.94
CA LEU A 552 3.03 -21.53 -6.95
C LEU A 552 3.70 -22.89 -6.70
N ASP A 553 3.27 -23.91 -7.43
CA ASP A 553 3.73 -25.29 -7.28
C ASP A 553 4.91 -25.57 -8.22
N SER A 554 6.09 -25.81 -7.64
CA SER A 554 7.31 -26.16 -8.39
C SER A 554 7.19 -27.46 -9.19
N ARG A 555 6.25 -28.36 -8.83
CA ARG A 555 6.02 -29.61 -9.56
C ARG A 555 5.28 -29.41 -10.89
N LYS A 556 4.69 -28.22 -11.09
CA LYS A 556 3.97 -27.84 -12.31
C LYS A 556 4.79 -26.96 -13.22
N ASP A 557 6.08 -26.77 -12.94
CA ASP A 557 6.96 -26.03 -13.81
C ASP A 557 7.07 -26.71 -15.17
N HIS A 558 6.89 -25.93 -16.22
CA HIS A 558 7.01 -26.37 -17.60
C HIS A 558 8.01 -25.50 -18.34
N VAL A 559 8.84 -26.12 -19.16
CA VAL A 559 9.91 -25.44 -19.92
C VAL A 559 9.40 -24.24 -20.74
N LYS A 560 8.17 -24.30 -21.23
CA LYS A 560 7.49 -23.20 -21.96
C LYS A 560 7.40 -21.89 -21.13
N PHE A 561 7.30 -21.98 -19.82
CA PHE A 561 7.20 -20.83 -18.91
C PHE A 561 8.49 -20.58 -18.14
N TRP A 562 9.56 -21.23 -18.53
CA TRP A 562 10.87 -21.05 -17.92
C TRP A 562 11.29 -19.56 -17.92
N ARG A 563 11.84 -19.12 -16.82
CA ARG A 563 12.36 -17.76 -16.62
C ARG A 563 13.72 -17.81 -15.95
N PRO A 564 14.64 -16.92 -16.33
CA PRO A 564 15.90 -16.81 -15.61
C PRO A 564 15.65 -16.29 -14.20
N GLN A 565 16.00 -17.10 -13.20
CA GLN A 565 15.97 -16.74 -11.78
C GLN A 565 17.43 -16.65 -11.32
N MET A 566 17.96 -15.43 -11.28
CA MET A 566 19.38 -15.15 -11.16
C MET A 566 19.80 -14.96 -9.70
N LEU A 567 20.90 -15.59 -9.30
CA LEU A 567 21.67 -15.24 -8.10
C LEU A 567 23.03 -14.73 -8.57
N LEU A 568 23.28 -13.43 -8.39
CA LEU A 568 24.57 -12.81 -8.67
C LEU A 568 25.40 -12.72 -7.38
N MET A 569 26.58 -13.31 -7.38
CA MET A 569 27.53 -13.17 -6.27
C MET A 569 28.39 -11.93 -6.48
N VAL A 570 28.38 -11.03 -5.51
CA VAL A 570 29.11 -9.76 -5.55
C VAL A 570 30.04 -9.65 -4.36
N ALA A 571 31.34 -9.51 -4.62
CA ALA A 571 32.34 -9.28 -3.57
C ALA A 571 32.36 -7.82 -3.12
N SER A 572 32.41 -6.87 -4.05
CA SER A 572 32.31 -5.44 -3.81
C SER A 572 31.38 -4.80 -4.84
N PRO A 573 30.35 -4.08 -4.41
CA PRO A 573 29.44 -3.41 -5.34
C PRO A 573 30.13 -2.27 -6.09
N ARG A 574 31.18 -1.64 -5.52
CA ARG A 574 31.94 -0.54 -6.15
C ARG A 574 32.55 -0.93 -7.49
N SER A 575 33.03 -2.17 -7.62
CA SER A 575 33.60 -2.69 -8.87
C SER A 575 32.59 -3.41 -9.76
N ALA A 576 31.40 -3.75 -9.26
CA ALA A 576 30.45 -4.62 -9.93
C ALA A 576 29.20 -3.89 -10.50
N CYS A 577 29.10 -2.55 -10.41
CA CYS A 577 27.92 -1.80 -10.88
C CYS A 577 27.49 -2.14 -12.31
N PRO A 578 28.35 -2.18 -13.33
CA PRO A 578 27.94 -2.51 -14.69
C PRO A 578 27.40 -3.94 -14.80
N LEU A 579 27.96 -4.88 -14.04
CA LEU A 579 27.50 -6.26 -13.99
C LEU A 579 26.15 -6.39 -13.30
N ILE A 580 25.95 -5.70 -12.18
CA ILE A 580 24.66 -5.65 -11.48
C ILE A 580 23.56 -5.15 -12.42
N ASP A 581 23.86 -4.10 -13.19
CA ASP A 581 22.90 -3.51 -14.13
C ASP A 581 22.65 -4.42 -15.34
N PHE A 582 23.69 -5.11 -15.87
CA PHE A 582 23.54 -6.09 -16.96
C PHE A 582 22.66 -7.28 -16.55
N VAL A 583 22.88 -7.84 -15.36
CA VAL A 583 22.08 -8.97 -14.86
C VAL A 583 20.63 -8.55 -14.61
N ASN A 584 20.39 -7.28 -14.23
CA ASN A 584 19.04 -6.74 -14.13
C ASN A 584 18.31 -6.72 -15.49
N ASP A 585 19.02 -6.47 -16.60
CA ASP A 585 18.45 -6.61 -17.94
C ASP A 585 18.21 -8.08 -18.30
N LEU A 586 19.18 -8.95 -18.01
CA LEU A 586 19.15 -10.36 -18.39
C LEU A 586 18.01 -11.14 -17.70
N LYS A 587 17.60 -10.78 -16.48
CA LYS A 587 16.53 -11.47 -15.75
C LYS A 587 15.14 -11.36 -16.37
N LYS A 588 14.86 -10.29 -17.12
CA LYS A 588 13.58 -10.01 -17.83
C LYS A 588 12.31 -10.43 -17.05
N GLY A 589 12.09 -9.90 -15.84
CA GLY A 589 10.91 -10.22 -15.02
C GLY A 589 11.00 -11.54 -14.24
N GLY A 590 12.16 -12.20 -14.22
CA GLY A 590 12.48 -13.30 -13.31
C GLY A 590 12.94 -12.80 -11.94
N LEU A 591 13.21 -13.72 -11.02
CA LEU A 591 13.83 -13.44 -9.74
C LEU A 591 15.26 -12.96 -9.93
N TYR A 592 15.66 -11.93 -9.21
CA TYR A 592 17.03 -11.46 -9.14
C TYR A 592 17.45 -11.28 -7.68
N VAL A 593 18.46 -12.02 -7.28
CA VAL A 593 19.05 -11.95 -5.95
C VAL A 593 20.51 -11.54 -6.08
N ILE A 594 20.90 -10.51 -5.33
CA ILE A 594 22.30 -10.13 -5.16
C ILE A 594 22.77 -10.78 -3.86
N GLY A 595 23.73 -11.69 -3.97
CA GLY A 595 24.32 -12.40 -2.85
C GLY A 595 25.69 -11.82 -2.49
N HIS A 596 25.90 -11.53 -1.21
CA HIS A 596 27.21 -11.14 -0.68
C HIS A 596 27.59 -12.03 0.50
N VAL A 597 28.84 -12.46 0.53
CA VAL A 597 29.39 -13.30 1.60
C VAL A 597 30.45 -12.52 2.34
N LYS A 598 30.22 -12.29 3.62
CA LYS A 598 31.22 -11.74 4.54
C LYS A 598 31.97 -12.90 5.21
N VAL A 599 33.28 -12.94 5.03
CA VAL A 599 34.09 -13.96 5.64
C VAL A 599 34.34 -13.63 7.11
N GLY A 600 33.92 -14.53 8.01
CA GLY A 600 34.01 -14.34 9.44
C GLY A 600 33.37 -15.48 10.23
N GLU A 601 33.62 -15.49 11.54
CA GLU A 601 32.96 -16.41 12.47
C GLU A 601 32.01 -15.66 13.39
N PHE A 602 30.85 -16.26 13.62
CA PHE A 602 29.90 -15.78 14.59
C PHE A 602 30.39 -16.16 16.00
N SER A 603 31.06 -15.28 16.70
CA SER A 603 31.46 -15.51 18.09
C SER A 603 30.41 -14.84 19.02
N GLY A 604 30.05 -15.48 20.13
CA GLY A 604 28.91 -15.15 20.97
C GLY A 604 28.87 -13.75 21.62
N GLN A 605 29.76 -12.84 21.25
CA GLN A 605 29.76 -11.45 21.72
C GLN A 605 29.67 -10.39 20.62
N ASN A 606 29.70 -10.78 19.34
CA ASN A 606 29.65 -9.83 18.24
C ASN A 606 28.25 -9.70 17.64
N ILE A 607 27.84 -8.47 17.41
CA ILE A 607 26.63 -8.15 16.65
C ILE A 607 26.87 -8.62 15.20
N ASP A 608 25.84 -9.13 14.56
CA ASP A 608 25.89 -9.55 13.17
C ASP A 608 26.32 -8.38 12.26
N PRO A 609 27.50 -8.48 11.61
CA PRO A 609 28.01 -7.38 10.77
C PRO A 609 27.16 -7.13 9.52
N THR A 610 26.30 -8.05 9.15
CA THR A 610 25.41 -7.89 7.98
C THR A 610 24.27 -6.91 8.26
N ILE A 611 23.87 -6.72 9.52
CA ILE A 611 22.82 -5.78 9.92
C ILE A 611 23.22 -4.34 9.59
N GLU A 612 24.50 -3.99 9.80
CA GLU A 612 25.01 -2.65 9.50
C GLU A 612 25.18 -2.42 7.98
N GLU A 613 25.51 -3.45 7.22
CA GLU A 613 25.72 -3.35 5.77
C GLU A 613 24.41 -3.38 4.95
N TYR A 614 23.39 -4.07 5.43
CA TYR A 614 22.15 -4.30 4.70
C TYR A 614 21.44 -3.00 4.22
N PRO A 615 21.29 -1.93 5.05
CA PRO A 615 20.69 -0.67 4.61
C PRO A 615 21.47 -0.02 3.46
N HIS A 616 22.80 -0.14 3.45
CA HIS A 616 23.64 0.43 2.39
C HIS A 616 23.46 -0.30 1.06
N TRP A 617 23.29 -1.62 1.10
CA TRP A 617 22.96 -2.42 -0.09
C TRP A 617 21.59 -2.05 -0.65
N LEU A 618 20.59 -1.86 0.19
CA LEU A 618 19.24 -1.43 -0.24
C LEU A 618 19.29 -0.04 -0.88
N SER A 619 20.01 0.90 -0.26
CA SER A 619 20.19 2.25 -0.81
C SER A 619 20.85 2.22 -2.18
N LEU A 620 21.85 1.36 -2.38
CA LEU A 620 22.50 1.17 -3.68
C LEU A 620 21.53 0.60 -4.74
N VAL A 621 20.76 -0.42 -4.39
CA VAL A 621 19.77 -1.02 -5.30
C VAL A 621 18.73 0.00 -5.73
N ASP A 622 18.22 0.81 -4.79
CA ASP A 622 17.25 1.87 -5.06
C ASP A 622 17.85 2.95 -5.95
N HIS A 623 19.11 3.35 -5.68
CA HIS A 623 19.81 4.36 -6.46
C HIS A 623 20.05 3.91 -7.91
N MET A 624 20.55 2.70 -8.10
CA MET A 624 20.75 2.11 -9.43
C MET A 624 19.43 1.77 -10.14
N LYS A 625 18.27 1.91 -9.45
CA LYS A 625 16.94 1.51 -9.94
C LYS A 625 16.88 0.06 -10.39
N VAL A 626 17.65 -0.80 -9.74
CA VAL A 626 17.71 -2.24 -9.98
C VAL A 626 16.61 -2.92 -9.18
N LYS A 627 15.89 -3.84 -9.81
CA LYS A 627 14.84 -4.62 -9.13
C LYS A 627 15.43 -5.96 -8.67
N ALA A 628 16.13 -5.95 -7.55
CA ALA A 628 16.78 -7.12 -6.97
C ALA A 628 16.48 -7.23 -5.48
N PHE A 629 16.52 -8.46 -4.97
CA PHE A 629 16.57 -8.75 -3.55
C PHE A 629 18.04 -8.85 -3.13
N VAL A 630 18.37 -8.45 -1.92
CA VAL A 630 19.73 -8.52 -1.37
C VAL A 630 19.75 -9.57 -0.26
N GLU A 631 20.66 -10.52 -0.37
CA GLU A 631 20.88 -11.58 0.62
C GLU A 631 22.34 -11.58 1.08
N LEU A 632 22.54 -11.32 2.34
CA LEU A 632 23.87 -11.29 2.98
C LEU A 632 24.04 -12.52 3.86
N THR A 633 25.25 -13.07 3.91
CA THR A 633 25.58 -14.18 4.81
C THR A 633 26.98 -14.07 5.36
N VAL A 634 27.19 -14.57 6.58
CA VAL A 634 28.50 -14.66 7.23
C VAL A 634 28.90 -16.13 7.29
N THR A 635 30.07 -16.45 6.76
CA THR A 635 30.62 -17.82 6.75
C THR A 635 32.13 -17.81 6.82
N LYS A 636 32.73 -18.95 7.17
CA LYS A 636 34.19 -19.09 7.24
C LYS A 636 34.88 -18.97 5.88
N THR A 637 34.19 -19.46 4.83
CA THR A 637 34.73 -19.44 3.46
C THR A 637 33.64 -18.93 2.50
N VAL A 638 34.07 -18.27 1.41
CA VAL A 638 33.15 -17.79 0.35
C VAL A 638 32.38 -18.96 -0.29
N ARG A 639 33.03 -20.13 -0.41
CA ARG A 639 32.43 -21.35 -0.97
C ARG A 639 31.24 -21.85 -0.13
N GLU A 640 31.38 -21.89 1.20
CA GLU A 640 30.28 -22.22 2.11
C GLU A 640 29.14 -21.20 2.01
N GLY A 641 29.48 -19.92 1.95
CA GLY A 641 28.49 -18.85 1.76
C GLY A 641 27.69 -18.98 0.46
N LEU A 642 28.35 -19.36 -0.63
CA LEU A 642 27.67 -19.67 -1.89
C LEU A 642 26.69 -20.84 -1.72
N HIS A 643 27.07 -21.91 -1.05
CA HIS A 643 26.18 -23.05 -0.78
C HIS A 643 24.95 -22.64 0.01
N HIS A 644 25.12 -21.78 1.03
CA HIS A 644 24.02 -21.25 1.82
C HIS A 644 23.06 -20.45 0.94
N LEU A 645 23.62 -19.50 0.16
CA LEU A 645 22.80 -18.63 -0.67
C LEU A 645 22.05 -19.41 -1.76
N ILE A 646 22.68 -20.37 -2.43
CA ILE A 646 21.99 -21.19 -3.45
C ILE A 646 20.80 -21.96 -2.88
N ARG A 647 20.88 -22.46 -1.64
CA ARG A 647 19.84 -23.27 -1.00
C ARG A 647 18.76 -22.46 -0.35
N ILE A 648 19.09 -21.29 0.24
CA ILE A 648 18.22 -20.52 1.11
C ILE A 648 17.54 -19.37 0.36
N SER A 649 18.24 -18.73 -0.62
CA SER A 649 17.65 -17.61 -1.36
C SER A 649 16.37 -17.98 -2.08
N GLY A 650 15.36 -17.13 -1.91
CA GLY A 650 14.03 -17.31 -2.49
C GLY A 650 13.11 -18.23 -1.68
N MET A 651 11.82 -18.22 -2.02
CA MET A 651 10.78 -18.97 -1.32
C MET A 651 9.95 -19.83 -2.28
N GLY A 652 9.61 -21.05 -1.85
CA GLY A 652 8.75 -21.95 -2.62
C GLY A 652 9.35 -22.29 -3.99
N ALA A 653 8.59 -22.07 -5.05
CA ALA A 653 9.04 -22.25 -6.42
C ALA A 653 9.90 -21.08 -6.97
N MET A 654 9.94 -19.94 -6.28
CA MET A 654 10.78 -18.81 -6.65
C MET A 654 12.17 -18.96 -6.02
N LYS A 655 13.02 -19.83 -6.63
CA LYS A 655 14.42 -20.06 -6.21
C LYS A 655 15.36 -19.85 -7.38
N PRO A 656 16.59 -19.37 -7.15
CA PRO A 656 17.58 -19.22 -8.21
C PRO A 656 17.80 -20.52 -8.98
N ASN A 657 17.73 -20.46 -10.30
CA ASN A 657 18.06 -21.55 -11.22
C ASN A 657 19.35 -21.29 -11.99
N THR A 658 19.85 -20.05 -11.95
CA THR A 658 21.05 -19.61 -12.65
C THR A 658 21.94 -18.81 -11.71
N ILE A 659 23.17 -19.24 -11.55
CA ILE A 659 24.16 -18.62 -10.69
C ILE A 659 25.14 -17.83 -11.55
N VAL A 660 25.34 -16.57 -11.22
CA VAL A 660 26.23 -15.66 -11.92
C VAL A 660 27.41 -15.30 -11.01
N LEU A 661 28.62 -15.57 -11.45
CA LEU A 661 29.84 -15.26 -10.74
C LEU A 661 30.69 -14.28 -11.58
N GLY A 662 31.39 -13.37 -10.92
CA GLY A 662 32.46 -12.61 -11.56
C GLY A 662 33.64 -13.54 -11.88
N PHE A 663 34.36 -13.29 -12.99
CA PHE A 663 35.54 -14.05 -13.34
C PHE A 663 36.69 -13.80 -12.33
N TYR A 664 37.52 -14.79 -12.14
CA TYR A 664 38.70 -14.69 -11.28
C TYR A 664 39.84 -13.96 -12.01
N ASP A 665 39.82 -12.62 -11.94
CA ASP A 665 40.86 -11.79 -12.56
C ASP A 665 41.90 -11.32 -11.55
N GLU A 666 43.12 -11.12 -12.05
CA GLU A 666 44.25 -10.57 -11.29
C GLU A 666 44.37 -9.06 -11.42
N GLU A 667 43.53 -8.42 -12.23
CA GLU A 667 43.57 -6.99 -12.48
C GLU A 667 43.07 -6.18 -11.25
N THR A 668 43.53 -4.92 -11.18
CA THR A 668 43.07 -3.96 -10.19
C THR A 668 41.60 -3.60 -10.44
N GLN A 669 40.81 -3.60 -9.39
CA GLN A 669 39.37 -3.27 -9.51
C GLN A 669 39.16 -1.78 -9.78
N MET A 670 38.30 -1.45 -10.73
CA MET A 670 37.85 -0.06 -10.98
C MET A 670 36.78 0.35 -9.98
N ASP A 671 36.87 1.58 -9.48
CA ASP A 671 35.88 2.16 -8.60
C ASP A 671 34.85 2.95 -9.41
N PHE A 672 33.63 2.43 -9.50
CA PHE A 672 32.54 3.06 -10.24
C PHE A 672 31.79 4.11 -9.43
N PHE A 673 32.05 4.28 -8.15
CA PHE A 673 31.41 5.31 -7.35
C PHE A 673 32.07 6.70 -7.52
N THR A 674 33.34 6.75 -7.90
CA THR A 674 34.09 8.00 -8.01
C THR A 674 34.14 8.61 -9.39
N ASN A 675 34.08 7.81 -10.47
CA ASN A 675 34.44 8.27 -11.83
C ASN A 675 33.49 7.86 -12.94
N SER A 676 32.22 7.49 -12.67
CA SER A 676 31.33 6.96 -13.72
C SER A 676 29.89 7.49 -13.63
N GLN A 677 29.07 7.09 -14.62
CA GLN A 677 27.62 7.34 -14.65
C GLN A 677 26.85 6.83 -13.43
N TYR A 678 27.48 6.04 -12.57
CA TYR A 678 26.93 5.52 -11.31
C TYR A 678 27.34 6.37 -10.10
N ALA A 679 28.23 7.36 -10.30
CA ALA A 679 28.56 8.35 -9.29
C ALA A 679 27.40 9.31 -9.10
N THR A 680 27.01 9.61 -7.88
CA THR A 680 25.93 10.54 -7.60
C THR A 680 26.16 11.29 -6.32
N ASP A 681 25.49 12.43 -6.22
CA ASP A 681 25.46 13.33 -5.07
C ASP A 681 25.09 12.64 -3.75
N ILE A 682 24.42 11.47 -3.81
CA ILE A 682 24.11 10.66 -2.61
C ILE A 682 25.35 10.10 -1.97
N PHE A 683 26.37 9.75 -2.76
CA PHE A 683 27.66 9.28 -2.24
C PHE A 683 28.67 10.40 -2.03
N GLU A 684 28.50 11.57 -2.67
CA GLU A 684 29.32 12.77 -2.45
C GLU A 684 28.91 13.57 -1.21
N ASN A 685 27.64 13.66 -0.90
CA ASN A 685 27.12 14.39 0.29
C ASN A 685 27.12 13.58 1.58
N VAL A 686 27.51 12.33 1.52
CA VAL A 686 27.68 11.48 2.71
C VAL A 686 29.07 11.68 3.29
N SER A 687 29.34 12.87 3.81
CA SER A 687 30.37 13.09 4.85
C SER A 687 30.16 12.23 6.12
N THR A 688 29.13 11.42 6.15
CA THR A 688 28.79 10.43 7.17
C THR A 688 29.01 8.98 6.75
N PHE A 689 29.33 8.67 5.47
CA PHE A 689 29.90 7.35 5.15
C PHE A 689 31.36 7.35 5.58
N PRO A 690 31.78 6.51 6.52
CA PRO A 690 33.19 6.25 6.72
C PRO A 690 33.71 5.65 5.42
N ASN A 691 34.45 6.45 4.68
CA ASN A 691 34.81 6.33 3.27
C ASN A 691 35.57 5.04 2.85
N SER A 692 35.72 4.04 3.70
CA SER A 692 36.46 2.82 3.37
C SER A 692 35.93 1.54 4.02
N THR A 693 35.02 1.61 4.99
CA THR A 693 34.69 0.45 5.82
C THR A 693 33.46 -0.33 5.33
N VAL A 694 32.49 0.29 4.70
CA VAL A 694 31.23 -0.39 4.30
C VAL A 694 31.38 -1.21 3.03
N PHE A 695 32.04 -0.68 2.00
CA PHE A 695 32.30 -1.39 0.75
C PHE A 695 33.78 -1.31 0.39
N PRO A 696 34.64 -2.15 0.97
CA PRO A 696 36.07 -2.10 0.71
C PRO A 696 36.38 -2.46 -0.76
N LEU A 697 37.21 -1.64 -1.39
CA LEU A 697 37.78 -1.92 -2.69
C LEU A 697 39.15 -2.58 -2.48
N ARG A 698 39.34 -3.75 -3.05
CA ARG A 698 40.64 -4.44 -3.00
C ARG A 698 41.70 -3.65 -3.76
N GLN A 699 42.78 -3.30 -3.11
CA GLN A 699 43.89 -2.52 -3.69
C GLN A 699 45.00 -3.37 -4.35
N SER A 700 45.18 -4.61 -3.93
CA SER A 700 46.19 -5.50 -4.47
C SER A 700 45.71 -6.95 -4.59
N ASN A 701 46.41 -7.75 -5.41
CA ASN A 701 46.17 -9.17 -5.58
C ASN A 701 46.42 -9.99 -4.30
N ALA A 702 47.32 -9.50 -3.43
CA ALA A 702 47.63 -10.15 -2.15
C ALA A 702 46.46 -10.12 -1.15
N GLU A 703 45.47 -9.25 -1.37
CA GLU A 703 44.28 -9.13 -0.50
C GLU A 703 43.08 -10.02 -0.91
N LYS A 704 43.31 -10.95 -1.87
CA LYS A 704 42.26 -11.89 -2.27
C LYS A 704 41.97 -12.91 -1.17
N ASN A 705 40.74 -12.93 -0.68
CA ASN A 705 40.26 -13.93 0.28
C ASN A 705 39.83 -15.25 -0.38
N LEU A 706 39.94 -15.38 -1.69
CA LEU A 706 39.50 -16.53 -2.48
C LEU A 706 40.69 -17.12 -3.26
N ASP A 707 41.00 -18.39 -3.03
CA ASP A 707 42.02 -19.15 -3.76
C ASP A 707 41.46 -19.64 -5.11
N PRO A 708 42.27 -19.72 -6.19
CA PRO A 708 41.89 -20.29 -7.48
C PRO A 708 41.20 -21.65 -7.36
N VAL A 709 41.73 -22.52 -6.50
CA VAL A 709 41.16 -23.87 -6.27
C VAL A 709 39.74 -23.80 -5.69
N GLN A 710 39.55 -22.91 -4.72
CA GLN A 710 38.19 -22.69 -4.15
C GLN A 710 37.22 -22.12 -5.19
N TYR A 711 37.67 -21.22 -6.08
CA TYR A 711 36.87 -20.64 -7.12
C TYR A 711 36.37 -21.70 -8.14
N VAL A 712 37.28 -22.54 -8.65
CA VAL A 712 36.92 -23.64 -9.56
C VAL A 712 36.02 -24.66 -8.83
N GLY A 713 36.33 -24.94 -7.56
CA GLY A 713 35.47 -25.75 -6.68
C GLY A 713 34.05 -25.21 -6.55
N MET A 714 33.88 -23.88 -6.42
CA MET A 714 32.58 -23.21 -6.44
C MET A 714 31.85 -23.48 -7.75
N CYS A 715 32.52 -23.37 -8.91
CA CYS A 715 31.93 -23.65 -10.21
C CYS A 715 31.46 -25.11 -10.30
N SER A 716 32.27 -26.07 -9.85
CA SER A 716 31.93 -27.50 -9.82
C SER A 716 30.70 -27.75 -8.91
N ASP A 717 30.65 -27.13 -7.73
CA ASP A 717 29.59 -27.32 -6.79
C ASP A 717 28.24 -26.79 -7.31
N VAL A 718 28.24 -25.64 -8.05
CA VAL A 718 27.03 -25.11 -8.69
C VAL A 718 26.45 -26.12 -9.68
N LEU A 719 27.30 -26.72 -10.51
CA LEU A 719 26.88 -27.73 -11.49
C LEU A 719 26.37 -29.01 -10.80
N LYS A 720 27.06 -29.49 -9.74
CA LYS A 720 26.63 -30.63 -8.91
C LYS A 720 25.27 -30.36 -8.24
N MET A 721 24.95 -29.09 -7.90
CA MET A 721 23.64 -28.67 -7.40
C MET A 721 22.59 -28.54 -8.51
N LYS A 722 22.90 -28.93 -9.76
CA LYS A 722 22.02 -28.83 -10.93
C LYS A 722 21.52 -27.41 -11.18
N LYS A 723 22.41 -26.42 -11.07
CA LYS A 723 22.14 -25.03 -11.40
C LYS A 723 22.92 -24.61 -12.63
N ASN A 724 22.33 -23.76 -13.45
CA ASN A 724 23.04 -23.17 -14.58
C ASN A 724 24.12 -22.21 -14.05
N LEU A 725 25.28 -22.17 -14.68
CA LEU A 725 26.40 -21.34 -14.29
C LEU A 725 26.73 -20.33 -15.37
N CYS A 726 26.95 -19.07 -14.98
CA CYS A 726 27.44 -18.00 -15.81
C CYS A 726 28.66 -17.34 -15.16
N LEU A 727 29.78 -17.24 -15.89
CA LEU A 727 30.96 -16.49 -15.45
C LEU A 727 31.06 -15.22 -16.29
N CYS A 728 31.18 -14.06 -15.64
CA CYS A 728 31.17 -12.75 -16.28
C CYS A 728 32.55 -12.10 -16.23
N ARG A 729 33.13 -11.74 -17.41
CA ARG A 729 34.42 -11.09 -17.52
C ARG A 729 34.34 -9.81 -18.35
N ASN A 730 35.23 -8.85 -18.10
CA ASN A 730 35.39 -7.59 -18.84
C ASN A 730 34.16 -6.65 -18.76
N PHE A 731 33.24 -6.85 -17.81
CA PHE A 731 32.06 -5.99 -17.65
C PHE A 731 32.38 -4.56 -17.19
N HIS A 732 33.59 -4.31 -16.73
CA HIS A 732 34.08 -2.95 -16.45
C HIS A 732 34.11 -2.05 -17.70
N THR A 733 34.20 -2.64 -18.90
CA THR A 733 34.18 -1.90 -20.18
C THR A 733 32.74 -1.64 -20.67
N LEU A 734 31.72 -2.25 -20.05
CA LEU A 734 30.34 -2.11 -20.48
C LEU A 734 29.78 -0.73 -20.14
N ASN A 735 29.39 0.02 -21.15
CA ASN A 735 28.69 1.28 -20.99
C ASN A 735 27.34 1.23 -21.71
N LYS A 736 26.25 1.11 -20.95
CA LYS A 736 24.89 1.02 -21.48
C LYS A 736 24.44 2.24 -22.26
N SER A 737 24.89 3.43 -21.83
CA SER A 737 24.54 4.70 -22.50
C SER A 737 25.19 4.78 -23.90
N HIS A 738 26.33 4.13 -24.09
CA HIS A 738 26.98 4.01 -25.38
C HIS A 738 26.27 3.01 -26.31
N ILE A 739 25.74 1.90 -25.77
CA ILE A 739 24.98 0.93 -26.60
C ILE A 739 23.76 1.59 -27.21
N ALA A 740 23.06 2.44 -26.47
CA ALA A 740 21.86 3.13 -26.97
C ALA A 740 22.16 4.24 -27.98
N LYS A 741 23.36 4.86 -27.94
CA LYS A 741 23.73 6.05 -28.74
C LYS A 741 24.81 5.79 -29.80
N ASN A 742 25.55 4.69 -29.71
CA ASN A 742 26.72 4.44 -30.52
C ASN A 742 26.40 3.50 -31.68
N PHE A 743 26.36 4.01 -32.89
CA PHE A 743 26.16 3.25 -34.14
C PHE A 743 27.30 2.26 -34.46
N ASN A 744 28.39 2.27 -33.73
CA ASN A 744 29.52 1.37 -33.98
C ASN A 744 29.33 -0.02 -33.39
N LEU A 745 28.52 -0.17 -32.32
CA LEU A 745 28.19 -1.48 -31.75
C LEU A 745 26.93 -2.03 -32.45
N LYS A 746 27.06 -3.19 -33.10
CA LYS A 746 26.00 -3.76 -33.97
C LYS A 746 25.58 -5.15 -33.56
N TYR A 747 26.42 -5.89 -32.85
CA TYR A 747 26.23 -7.32 -32.68
C TYR A 747 26.21 -7.80 -31.23
N ILE A 748 25.46 -8.87 -31.02
CA ILE A 748 25.56 -9.76 -29.86
C ILE A 748 26.02 -11.09 -30.39
N ASP A 749 27.19 -11.57 -29.96
CA ASP A 749 27.84 -12.76 -30.50
C ASP A 749 27.60 -13.98 -29.63
N VAL A 750 27.31 -15.11 -30.27
CA VAL A 750 27.12 -16.38 -29.58
C VAL A 750 28.01 -17.44 -30.23
N TRP A 751 28.89 -18.01 -29.40
CA TRP A 751 29.80 -19.08 -29.80
C TRP A 751 29.40 -20.40 -29.14
N PRO A 752 28.44 -21.16 -29.71
CA PRO A 752 27.93 -22.39 -29.12
C PRO A 752 28.89 -23.57 -29.42
N VAL A 753 30.14 -23.39 -29.07
CA VAL A 753 31.22 -24.36 -29.31
C VAL A 753 32.01 -24.58 -28.04
N ASN A 754 32.14 -25.86 -27.63
CA ASN A 754 33.04 -26.23 -26.55
C ASN A 754 34.48 -26.26 -27.07
N PHE A 755 35.23 -25.18 -26.85
CA PHE A 755 36.60 -25.07 -27.34
C PHE A 755 37.58 -26.05 -26.70
N PHE A 756 37.25 -26.70 -25.58
CA PHE A 756 38.07 -27.75 -25.00
C PHE A 756 37.82 -29.14 -25.65
N GLN A 757 36.66 -29.34 -26.27
CA GLN A 757 36.32 -30.57 -26.99
C GLN A 757 35.55 -30.24 -28.30
N PRO A 758 36.23 -29.63 -29.30
CA PRO A 758 35.55 -29.14 -30.50
C PRO A 758 35.03 -30.24 -31.43
N THR A 759 35.47 -31.48 -31.25
CA THR A 759 35.15 -32.61 -32.14
C THR A 759 33.91 -33.40 -31.79
N ASP A 760 33.49 -33.33 -30.51
CA ASP A 760 32.45 -34.24 -29.95
C ASP A 760 31.13 -33.54 -29.66
N GLN A 761 30.93 -32.33 -30.14
CA GLN A 761 29.82 -31.51 -29.71
C GLN A 761 28.56 -31.66 -30.59
N ASP A 762 27.42 -31.99 -29.98
CA ASP A 762 26.11 -31.82 -30.60
C ASP A 762 25.71 -30.31 -30.49
N PRO A 763 25.45 -29.62 -31.64
CA PRO A 763 25.02 -28.20 -31.59
C PRO A 763 23.68 -27.97 -30.88
N PHE A 764 23.03 -29.02 -30.45
CA PHE A 764 21.75 -28.99 -29.73
C PHE A 764 21.86 -29.39 -28.27
N ASP A 765 23.04 -29.37 -27.69
CA ASP A 765 23.24 -29.66 -26.27
C ASP A 765 22.54 -28.62 -25.37
N THR A 766 22.33 -28.96 -24.12
CA THR A 766 21.61 -28.12 -23.17
C THR A 766 22.28 -26.77 -22.94
N THR A 767 23.61 -26.72 -23.00
CA THR A 767 24.41 -25.50 -22.83
C THR A 767 24.26 -24.55 -24.00
N SER A 768 24.34 -25.04 -25.22
CA SER A 768 24.15 -24.26 -26.45
C SER A 768 22.74 -23.65 -26.50
N LEU A 769 21.71 -24.45 -26.16
CA LEU A 769 20.33 -23.98 -26.10
C LEU A 769 20.11 -22.92 -24.98
N PHE A 770 20.73 -23.12 -23.82
CA PHE A 770 20.64 -22.17 -22.73
C PHE A 770 21.31 -20.83 -23.10
N MET A 771 22.47 -20.88 -23.71
CA MET A 771 23.21 -19.71 -24.19
C MET A 771 22.41 -18.91 -25.24
N LEU A 772 21.83 -19.59 -26.24
CA LEU A 772 20.94 -18.98 -27.24
C LEU A 772 19.72 -18.32 -26.58
N GLN A 773 19.14 -18.96 -25.57
CA GLN A 773 18.02 -18.40 -24.82
C GLN A 773 18.39 -17.13 -24.06
N LEU A 774 19.53 -17.10 -23.39
CA LEU A 774 20.01 -15.89 -22.69
C LEU A 774 20.31 -14.75 -23.67
N ALA A 775 20.97 -15.05 -24.80
CA ALA A 775 21.25 -14.07 -25.85
C ALA A 775 19.97 -13.50 -26.50
N CYS A 776 18.96 -14.35 -26.67
CA CYS A 776 17.63 -13.90 -27.11
C CYS A 776 16.95 -13.01 -26.09
N ILE A 777 17.00 -13.36 -24.82
CA ILE A 777 16.39 -12.58 -23.73
C ILE A 777 17.00 -11.18 -23.64
N ILE A 778 18.33 -11.06 -23.69
CA ILE A 778 18.98 -9.74 -23.64
C ILE A 778 18.63 -8.89 -24.85
N ASN A 779 18.55 -9.49 -26.05
CA ASN A 779 18.18 -8.78 -27.28
C ASN A 779 16.71 -8.27 -27.28
N MET A 780 15.84 -8.84 -26.44
CA MET A 780 14.47 -8.35 -26.27
C MET A 780 14.37 -7.12 -25.37
N VAL A 781 15.43 -6.72 -24.67
CA VAL A 781 15.43 -5.54 -23.79
C VAL A 781 15.59 -4.27 -24.63
N PRO A 782 14.86 -3.16 -24.35
CA PRO A 782 14.85 -1.97 -25.20
C PRO A 782 16.22 -1.39 -25.56
N VAL A 783 17.16 -1.43 -24.62
CA VAL A 783 18.55 -0.92 -24.84
C VAL A 783 19.31 -1.76 -25.85
N TRP A 784 19.06 -3.06 -25.89
CA TRP A 784 19.79 -4.06 -26.70
C TRP A 784 19.06 -4.45 -28.00
N LYS A 785 17.81 -4.01 -28.15
CA LYS A 785 16.92 -4.44 -29.26
C LYS A 785 17.44 -4.09 -30.65
N ASN A 786 18.23 -3.03 -30.76
CA ASN A 786 18.77 -2.56 -32.04
C ASN A 786 20.02 -3.34 -32.50
N LEU A 787 20.55 -4.22 -31.67
CA LEU A 787 21.69 -5.07 -31.98
C LEU A 787 21.23 -6.34 -32.71
N HIS A 788 22.07 -6.83 -33.63
CA HIS A 788 21.81 -8.06 -34.34
C HIS A 788 22.48 -9.26 -33.65
N LEU A 789 21.72 -10.33 -33.44
CA LEU A 789 22.22 -11.55 -32.86
C LEU A 789 22.98 -12.33 -33.95
N ARG A 790 24.25 -12.70 -33.72
CA ARG A 790 25.08 -13.55 -34.57
C ARG A 790 25.41 -14.85 -33.87
N VAL A 791 25.23 -15.97 -34.56
CA VAL A 791 25.59 -17.31 -34.09
C VAL A 791 26.74 -17.82 -34.99
N PHE A 792 27.85 -18.14 -34.34
CA PHE A 792 29.03 -18.65 -35.05
C PHE A 792 28.98 -20.16 -35.14
N HIS A 793 29.17 -20.64 -36.36
CA HIS A 793 29.18 -22.07 -36.68
C HIS A 793 30.58 -22.52 -37.07
N CYS A 794 31.14 -23.41 -36.24
CA CYS A 794 32.44 -24.02 -36.46
C CYS A 794 32.26 -25.49 -36.88
N GLU A 795 32.39 -25.79 -38.17
CA GLU A 795 32.19 -27.13 -38.71
C GLU A 795 33.51 -27.72 -39.21
N ILE A 796 33.83 -28.95 -38.80
CA ILE A 796 34.95 -29.72 -39.35
C ILE A 796 34.41 -30.39 -40.58
N SER A 797 34.87 -30.00 -41.80
CA SER A 797 34.38 -30.57 -43.05
C SER A 797 34.95 -31.96 -43.28
N ASP A 798 34.08 -32.92 -43.61
CA ASP A 798 34.48 -34.32 -43.97
C ASP A 798 35.31 -34.41 -45.25
N SER A 799 35.42 -33.33 -46.01
CA SER A 799 36.26 -33.31 -47.25
C SER A 799 37.75 -33.54 -47.00
N ASP A 800 38.18 -33.39 -45.73
CA ASP A 800 39.57 -33.54 -45.32
C ASP A 800 39.90 -34.96 -44.83
N THR A 801 38.95 -35.88 -44.77
CA THR A 801 39.17 -37.30 -44.38
C THR A 801 39.37 -38.23 -45.56
N SER A 802 39.35 -37.72 -46.78
CA SER A 802 39.38 -38.56 -48.00
C SER A 802 40.81 -38.85 -48.60
N LEU A 803 41.82 -38.81 -47.76
CA LEU A 803 43.15 -39.35 -48.15
C LEU A 803 43.49 -40.58 -47.27
N ASN A 804 43.26 -41.75 -47.80
CA ASN A 804 43.56 -43.11 -47.35
C ASN A 804 42.39 -43.88 -46.72
N ILE A 805 41.53 -44.43 -47.53
CA ILE A 805 41.00 -45.78 -47.35
C ILE A 805 40.37 -46.17 -48.73
N SER A 806 41.15 -46.75 -49.59
CA SER A 806 40.66 -47.74 -50.62
C SER A 806 40.53 -49.08 -49.89
N ASP A 807 39.37 -49.72 -50.11
CA ASP A 807 38.98 -51.05 -49.70
C ASP A 807 38.23 -51.23 -48.41
N SER A 808 36.94 -51.11 -48.50
CA SER A 808 36.07 -52.25 -48.26
C SER A 808 34.57 -51.89 -48.52
N GLN A 809 33.97 -52.61 -49.35
CA GLN A 809 32.57 -52.65 -49.80
C GLN A 809 31.62 -52.93 -48.61
N ASN A 810 30.44 -52.35 -48.73
CA ASN A 810 29.20 -52.67 -48.06
C ASN A 810 28.92 -51.96 -46.77
N ALA A 811 28.16 -50.79 -46.88
CA ALA A 811 26.96 -50.60 -46.14
C ALA A 811 26.14 -49.43 -46.69
N ILE A 812 25.02 -49.74 -47.24
CA ILE A 812 23.95 -48.88 -47.71
C ILE A 812 23.40 -48.09 -46.49
N SER A 813 23.59 -46.78 -46.42
CA SER A 813 22.68 -45.86 -45.72
C SER A 813 22.60 -44.59 -46.55
N GLU A 814 21.68 -44.61 -47.52
CA GLU A 814 21.16 -43.45 -48.24
C GLU A 814 20.32 -42.60 -47.32
N TYR A 815 20.94 -41.72 -46.54
CA TYR A 815 20.31 -40.49 -46.09
C TYR A 815 21.33 -39.35 -46.34
N PRO A 816 20.96 -38.28 -47.09
CA PRO A 816 21.83 -37.13 -47.27
C PRO A 816 22.06 -36.52 -45.89
N ARG A 817 23.34 -36.52 -45.43
CA ARG A 817 23.75 -35.81 -44.18
C ARG A 817 23.39 -34.35 -44.36
N VAL A 818 22.28 -33.94 -43.74
CA VAL A 818 21.83 -32.54 -43.72
C VAL A 818 22.92 -31.73 -43.04
N SER A 819 23.46 -30.71 -43.73
CA SER A 819 24.49 -29.81 -43.20
C SER A 819 24.07 -29.30 -41.81
N ASN A 820 24.98 -29.29 -40.86
CA ASN A 820 24.73 -28.79 -39.52
C ASN A 820 24.25 -27.33 -39.50
N GLU A 821 24.66 -26.52 -40.51
CA GLU A 821 24.12 -25.17 -40.73
C GLU A 821 22.60 -25.18 -40.96
N HIS A 822 22.11 -26.10 -41.81
CA HIS A 822 20.67 -26.24 -42.06
C HIS A 822 19.92 -26.66 -40.80
N ARG A 823 20.51 -27.53 -39.98
CA ARG A 823 19.93 -27.97 -38.69
C ARG A 823 19.85 -26.81 -37.74
N ILE A 824 20.91 -25.97 -37.56
CA ILE A 824 20.91 -24.78 -36.75
C ILE A 824 19.89 -23.76 -37.25
N ARG A 825 19.82 -23.52 -38.54
CA ARG A 825 18.83 -22.60 -39.16
C ARG A 825 17.40 -23.06 -38.90
N LYS A 826 17.14 -24.36 -39.03
CA LYS A 826 15.85 -24.96 -38.69
C LYS A 826 15.54 -24.79 -37.20
N LEU A 827 16.50 -25.00 -36.31
CA LEU A 827 16.33 -24.80 -34.86
C LEU A 827 15.99 -23.35 -34.53
N LEU A 828 16.75 -22.37 -35.05
CA LEU A 828 16.50 -20.95 -34.83
C LEU A 828 15.09 -20.55 -35.28
N ASN A 829 14.65 -21.05 -36.43
CA ASN A 829 13.29 -20.85 -36.94
C ASN A 829 12.22 -21.47 -36.01
N MET A 830 12.46 -22.70 -35.54
CA MET A 830 11.55 -23.38 -34.60
C MET A 830 11.48 -22.67 -33.28
N LEU A 831 12.60 -22.13 -32.77
CA LEU A 831 12.67 -21.31 -31.52
C LEU A 831 12.24 -19.86 -31.75
N ARG A 832 11.97 -19.44 -32.99
CA ARG A 832 11.61 -18.07 -33.38
C ARG A 832 12.67 -17.04 -32.99
N ILE A 833 13.94 -17.41 -33.05
CA ILE A 833 15.06 -16.55 -32.78
C ILE A 833 15.56 -15.98 -34.10
N SER A 834 15.51 -14.63 -34.22
CA SER A 834 16.07 -13.92 -35.38
C SER A 834 17.57 -13.75 -35.17
N ALA A 835 18.37 -14.63 -35.76
CA ALA A 835 19.83 -14.57 -35.71
C ALA A 835 20.46 -14.84 -37.06
N SER A 836 21.60 -14.21 -37.34
CA SER A 836 22.43 -14.50 -38.51
C SER A 836 23.43 -15.59 -38.16
N ILE A 837 23.61 -16.58 -39.05
CA ILE A 837 24.62 -17.65 -38.90
C ILE A 837 25.86 -17.23 -39.66
N THR A 838 27.01 -17.20 -38.98
CA THR A 838 28.31 -16.92 -39.58
C THR A 838 29.17 -18.17 -39.52
N LYS A 839 29.51 -18.73 -40.68
CA LYS A 839 30.37 -19.88 -40.79
C LYS A 839 31.84 -19.45 -40.68
N ILE A 840 32.60 -20.13 -39.84
CA ILE A 840 34.04 -19.91 -39.74
C ILE A 840 34.76 -20.74 -40.80
N PRO A 841 35.50 -20.10 -41.75
CA PRO A 841 36.22 -20.83 -42.79
C PRO A 841 37.42 -21.57 -42.18
N ASN A 842 37.70 -22.75 -42.74
CA ASN A 842 38.90 -23.58 -42.45
C ASN A 842 39.05 -23.97 -40.95
N TRP A 843 37.97 -24.06 -40.21
CA TRP A 843 38.01 -24.44 -38.80
C TRP A 843 38.70 -25.77 -38.54
N GLY A 844 38.45 -26.80 -39.36
CA GLY A 844 39.08 -28.12 -39.27
C GLY A 844 40.59 -28.10 -39.44
N ALA A 845 41.12 -27.23 -40.29
CA ALA A 845 42.55 -27.09 -40.46
C ALA A 845 43.24 -26.38 -39.26
N GLN A 846 42.57 -25.37 -38.69
CA GLN A 846 43.04 -24.67 -37.50
C GLN A 846 43.08 -25.61 -36.28
N VAL A 847 42.08 -26.46 -36.09
CA VAL A 847 42.03 -27.41 -34.98
C VAL A 847 43.12 -28.51 -35.15
N ARG A 848 43.34 -29.05 -36.37
CA ARG A 848 44.34 -30.12 -36.62
C ARG A 848 45.77 -29.62 -36.53
N GLY A 849 46.05 -28.46 -37.04
CA GLY A 849 47.41 -27.89 -37.03
C GLY A 849 47.98 -27.63 -35.62
N LEU A 850 47.15 -27.57 -34.61
CA LEU A 850 47.52 -27.17 -33.24
C LEU A 850 47.45 -28.31 -32.21
N GLN A 851 46.74 -29.41 -32.51
CA GLN A 851 46.63 -30.55 -31.56
C GLN A 851 47.76 -31.57 -31.64
N GLY A 852 48.68 -31.48 -32.57
CA GLY A 852 49.95 -32.25 -32.63
C GLY A 852 49.88 -33.78 -32.57
N ARG A 853 48.71 -34.42 -32.61
CA ARG A 853 48.50 -35.87 -32.66
C ARG A 853 47.44 -36.24 -33.71
N PRO A 854 47.62 -37.36 -34.47
CA PRO A 854 46.59 -37.81 -35.39
C PRO A 854 45.35 -38.34 -34.64
N LEU A 855 44.22 -37.83 -34.98
CA LEU A 855 42.87 -38.15 -34.43
C LEU A 855 42.34 -39.57 -34.75
N ILE A 856 43.24 -40.50 -35.23
CA ILE A 856 42.80 -41.77 -35.87
C ILE A 856 42.90 -42.98 -34.92
N GLU A 857 43.60 -42.95 -33.81
CA GLU A 857 43.82 -44.18 -33.04
C GLU A 857 42.84 -44.47 -31.90
N SER A 858 41.90 -43.58 -31.54
CA SER A 858 41.02 -43.82 -30.40
C SER A 858 39.62 -44.43 -30.75
N ARG A 859 39.37 -44.77 -32.04
CA ARG A 859 38.02 -45.24 -32.46
C ARG A 859 37.87 -46.77 -32.62
N VAL A 860 38.96 -47.57 -32.47
CA VAL A 860 38.94 -49.01 -32.75
C VAL A 860 38.93 -49.90 -31.49
N GLU A 861 39.30 -49.36 -30.30
CA GLU A 861 39.37 -50.21 -29.09
C GLU A 861 38.28 -50.04 -28.04
N SER A 862 37.31 -49.08 -28.19
CA SER A 862 36.31 -48.81 -27.14
C SER A 862 34.90 -49.38 -27.41
N GLN A 863 34.77 -50.53 -28.11
CA GLN A 863 33.44 -51.15 -28.30
C GLN A 863 33.08 -52.19 -27.22
N TYR A 864 33.96 -52.48 -26.30
CA TYR A 864 33.68 -53.41 -25.20
C TYR A 864 34.37 -52.95 -23.88
N GLU A 865 33.97 -51.87 -23.32
CA GLU A 865 34.10 -51.67 -21.87
C GLU A 865 33.16 -50.58 -21.37
N SER A 866 32.47 -50.92 -20.30
CA SER A 866 31.39 -50.23 -19.64
C SER A 866 31.69 -48.74 -19.35
N SER A 867 30.71 -47.95 -19.63
CA SER A 867 30.26 -46.64 -19.17
C SER A 867 30.69 -46.14 -17.80
N THR A 868 31.99 -46.02 -17.49
CA THR A 868 32.55 -45.30 -16.33
C THR A 868 33.98 -44.86 -16.57
N GLU A 869 34.38 -44.32 -17.72
CA GLU A 869 35.69 -43.65 -17.86
C GLU A 869 35.51 -42.14 -17.68
N SER A 870 36.22 -41.67 -16.69
CA SER A 870 36.31 -40.37 -16.15
C SER A 870 36.76 -39.30 -17.17
N ASN A 871 36.13 -38.11 -17.09
CA ASN A 871 36.53 -36.86 -17.77
C ASN A 871 37.93 -36.35 -17.40
N ASP A 872 38.75 -37.15 -16.77
CA ASP A 872 40.02 -36.74 -16.16
C ASP A 872 41.18 -36.45 -17.17
N ASN A 873 41.01 -36.87 -18.44
CA ASN A 873 42.04 -36.72 -19.47
C ASN A 873 41.82 -35.58 -20.49
N VAL A 874 40.72 -34.83 -20.38
CA VAL A 874 40.37 -33.81 -21.39
C VAL A 874 41.32 -32.60 -21.37
N LEU A 875 41.76 -32.14 -20.19
CA LEU A 875 42.60 -30.96 -20.06
C LEU A 875 44.05 -31.21 -20.56
N SER A 876 44.55 -32.43 -20.46
CA SER A 876 45.91 -32.76 -20.93
C SER A 876 46.08 -32.67 -22.44
N ASN A 877 44.96 -32.72 -23.16
CA ASN A 877 44.93 -32.71 -24.62
C ASN A 877 44.76 -31.32 -25.25
N VAL A 878 44.46 -30.28 -24.43
CA VAL A 878 44.25 -28.91 -24.90
C VAL A 878 45.59 -28.14 -24.90
N SER A 879 46.07 -27.82 -26.09
CA SER A 879 47.28 -27.02 -26.25
C SER A 879 47.03 -25.52 -25.96
N ARG A 880 47.90 -24.88 -25.19
CA ARG A 880 47.86 -23.44 -24.97
C ARG A 880 47.91 -22.62 -26.25
N ALA A 881 48.71 -23.03 -27.24
CA ALA A 881 48.79 -22.38 -28.55
C ALA A 881 47.47 -22.41 -29.32
N TYR A 882 46.71 -23.51 -29.22
CA TYR A 882 45.36 -23.61 -29.78
C TYR A 882 44.41 -22.60 -29.14
N ILE A 883 44.35 -22.52 -27.82
CA ILE A 883 43.47 -21.56 -27.11
C ILE A 883 43.81 -20.12 -27.51
N LEU A 884 45.07 -19.76 -27.63
CA LEU A 884 45.49 -18.43 -28.06
C LEU A 884 45.02 -18.12 -29.49
N SER A 885 45.09 -19.11 -30.39
CA SER A 885 44.59 -18.95 -31.78
C SER A 885 43.07 -18.78 -31.82
N VAL A 886 42.33 -19.48 -30.95
CA VAL A 886 40.87 -19.32 -30.80
C VAL A 886 40.55 -17.92 -30.22
N ASN A 887 41.28 -17.43 -29.25
CA ASN A 887 41.11 -16.09 -28.76
C ASN A 887 41.31 -15.04 -29.86
N GLN A 888 42.39 -15.14 -30.64
CA GLN A 888 42.66 -14.24 -31.76
C GLN A 888 41.53 -14.27 -32.79
N LEU A 889 40.97 -15.45 -33.10
CA LEU A 889 39.86 -15.61 -33.99
C LEU A 889 38.59 -14.88 -33.45
N ILE A 890 38.23 -15.08 -32.19
CA ILE A 890 37.08 -14.41 -31.56
C ILE A 890 37.30 -12.90 -31.59
N ARG A 891 38.49 -12.43 -31.27
CA ARG A 891 38.86 -11.01 -31.25
C ARG A 891 38.73 -10.37 -32.65
N GLN A 892 39.07 -11.08 -33.72
CA GLN A 892 38.92 -10.59 -35.09
C GLN A 892 37.46 -10.29 -35.46
N TYR A 893 36.50 -11.12 -34.97
CA TYR A 893 35.06 -10.92 -35.23
C TYR A 893 34.39 -9.98 -34.27
N SER A 894 34.97 -9.69 -33.09
CA SER A 894 34.35 -8.99 -31.98
C SER A 894 34.50 -7.47 -32.02
N SER A 895 35.06 -6.86 -33.08
CA SER A 895 35.35 -5.42 -33.16
C SER A 895 34.12 -4.49 -33.02
N GLN A 896 32.92 -4.99 -33.36
CA GLN A 896 31.65 -4.26 -33.30
C GLN A 896 30.64 -4.95 -32.36
N THR A 897 31.11 -5.76 -31.44
CA THR A 897 30.26 -6.57 -30.55
C THR A 897 30.09 -5.91 -29.20
N ALA A 898 28.83 -5.83 -28.72
CA ALA A 898 28.52 -5.27 -27.43
C ALA A 898 28.70 -6.26 -26.28
N THR A 899 28.42 -7.55 -26.52
CA THR A 899 28.64 -8.64 -25.56
C THR A 899 28.77 -9.97 -26.30
N THR A 900 29.59 -10.86 -25.76
CA THR A 900 29.88 -12.17 -26.35
C THR A 900 29.47 -13.27 -25.38
N PHE A 901 28.73 -14.24 -25.87
CA PHE A 901 28.37 -15.47 -25.15
C PHE A 901 29.27 -16.60 -25.63
N ILE A 902 29.96 -17.25 -24.71
CA ILE A 902 30.88 -18.33 -24.99
C ILE A 902 30.51 -19.55 -24.13
N TYR A 903 30.65 -20.73 -24.72
CA TYR A 903 30.45 -22.00 -24.04
C TYR A 903 31.46 -22.17 -22.90
N LEU A 904 30.98 -22.42 -21.67
CA LEU A 904 31.82 -22.73 -20.52
C LEU A 904 32.01 -24.27 -20.43
N PRO A 905 33.18 -24.79 -20.63
CA PRO A 905 33.46 -26.20 -20.41
C PRO A 905 33.25 -26.60 -18.96
N ALA A 906 32.80 -27.83 -18.69
CA ALA A 906 32.67 -28.30 -17.32
C ALA A 906 34.05 -28.33 -16.61
N PRO A 907 34.13 -27.90 -15.34
CA PRO A 907 35.35 -28.06 -14.56
C PRO A 907 35.75 -29.53 -14.43
N PRO A 908 37.07 -29.85 -14.33
CA PRO A 908 37.55 -31.23 -14.17
C PRO A 908 36.99 -31.86 -12.89
N ALA A 909 36.80 -33.17 -12.89
CA ALA A 909 36.31 -33.91 -11.74
C ALA A 909 37.31 -33.97 -10.60
N SER A 910 36.87 -33.90 -9.34
CA SER A 910 37.69 -33.80 -8.14
C SER A 910 38.33 -35.14 -7.66
N ASN A 911 38.45 -36.14 -8.53
CA ASN A 911 38.84 -37.50 -8.10
C ASN A 911 40.31 -37.83 -8.29
N THR A 912 41.15 -36.86 -8.66
CA THR A 912 42.55 -37.07 -8.98
C THR A 912 43.50 -36.54 -7.89
N TRP A 913 44.66 -37.17 -7.75
CA TRP A 913 45.70 -36.81 -6.75
C TRP A 913 46.30 -35.42 -6.96
N ASP A 914 45.99 -34.71 -8.05
CA ASP A 914 46.55 -33.40 -8.42
C ASP A 914 45.48 -32.37 -8.76
N GLU A 915 44.46 -32.30 -7.93
CA GLU A 915 43.31 -31.43 -8.09
C GLU A 915 43.72 -29.95 -8.22
N GLU A 916 44.69 -29.50 -7.44
CA GLU A 916 45.12 -28.11 -7.42
C GLU A 916 45.75 -27.70 -8.77
N THR A 917 46.62 -28.52 -9.32
CA THR A 917 47.26 -28.24 -10.61
C THR A 917 46.25 -28.22 -11.75
N MET A 918 45.29 -29.15 -11.77
CA MET A 918 44.27 -29.22 -12.80
C MET A 918 43.33 -28.02 -12.73
N TYR A 919 42.94 -27.58 -11.55
CA TYR A 919 42.09 -26.40 -11.38
C TYR A 919 42.79 -25.12 -11.80
N ARG A 920 44.08 -24.97 -11.47
CA ARG A 920 44.89 -23.84 -11.91
C ARG A 920 45.04 -23.82 -13.43
N GLN A 921 45.34 -24.97 -14.05
CA GLN A 921 45.42 -25.11 -15.51
C GLN A 921 44.12 -24.77 -16.20
N TYR A 922 42.97 -25.28 -15.69
CA TYR A 922 41.64 -24.97 -16.20
C TYR A 922 41.38 -23.46 -16.19
N LEU A 923 41.66 -22.80 -15.06
CA LEU A 923 41.45 -21.35 -14.93
C LEU A 923 42.38 -20.56 -15.85
N GLN A 924 43.64 -21.01 -16.01
CA GLN A 924 44.61 -20.38 -16.92
C GLN A 924 44.14 -20.47 -18.38
N LEU A 925 43.66 -21.62 -18.85
CA LEU A 925 43.13 -21.77 -20.19
C LEU A 925 41.91 -20.89 -20.44
N LEU A 926 41.00 -20.77 -19.48
CA LEU A 926 39.87 -19.86 -19.57
C LEU A 926 40.32 -18.39 -19.58
N THR A 927 41.31 -18.03 -18.82
CA THR A 927 41.89 -16.68 -18.78
C THR A 927 42.49 -16.30 -20.14
N GLU A 928 43.23 -17.20 -20.78
CA GLU A 928 43.80 -17.01 -22.12
C GLU A 928 42.72 -16.98 -23.22
N LEU A 929 41.71 -17.83 -23.13
CA LEU A 929 40.55 -17.83 -24.07
C LEU A 929 39.82 -16.50 -24.09
N THR A 930 39.70 -15.84 -22.95
CA THR A 930 38.86 -14.65 -22.78
C THR A 930 39.63 -13.34 -22.63
N ALA A 931 40.95 -13.33 -22.84
CA ALA A 931 41.81 -12.15 -22.72
C ALA A 931 41.45 -11.10 -23.78
N ASP A 932 41.41 -9.82 -23.38
CA ASP A 932 41.19 -8.65 -24.25
C ASP A 932 39.96 -8.69 -25.15
N LEU A 933 38.93 -9.44 -24.77
CA LEU A 933 37.64 -9.49 -25.49
C LEU A 933 36.63 -8.47 -24.92
N PRO A 934 35.58 -8.09 -25.66
CA PRO A 934 34.46 -7.29 -25.14
C PRO A 934 33.79 -8.02 -23.95
N PRO A 935 32.81 -7.41 -23.26
CA PRO A 935 32.12 -8.06 -22.15
C PRO A 935 31.67 -9.48 -22.48
N ILE A 936 32.11 -10.46 -21.71
CA ILE A 936 31.90 -11.89 -21.98
C ILE A 936 31.05 -12.53 -20.91
N LEU A 937 30.12 -13.36 -21.36
CA LEU A 937 29.40 -14.30 -20.52
C LEU A 937 29.79 -15.73 -20.91
N LEU A 938 30.56 -16.40 -20.07
CA LEU A 938 30.82 -17.84 -20.19
C LEU A 938 29.64 -18.59 -19.58
N VAL A 939 28.99 -19.46 -20.33
CA VAL A 939 27.71 -20.07 -19.96
C VAL A 939 27.79 -21.59 -19.94
N HIS A 940 27.27 -22.22 -18.88
CA HIS A 940 27.04 -23.67 -18.80
C HIS A 940 25.61 -23.96 -18.35
N GLY A 941 24.86 -24.67 -19.17
CA GLY A 941 23.48 -25.04 -18.93
C GLY A 941 23.34 -26.51 -18.51
N VAL A 942 22.56 -26.76 -17.48
CA VAL A 942 22.35 -28.11 -16.91
C VAL A 942 20.94 -28.65 -17.20
N SER A 943 19.99 -27.78 -17.52
CA SER A 943 18.60 -28.16 -17.74
C SER A 943 18.03 -27.58 -19.04
N ALA A 944 17.04 -28.25 -19.60
CA ALA A 944 16.32 -27.74 -20.76
C ALA A 944 15.56 -26.46 -20.45
N VAL A 945 15.78 -25.40 -21.24
CA VAL A 945 15.21 -24.05 -21.04
C VAL A 945 14.37 -23.58 -22.22
N THR A 946 14.36 -24.32 -23.31
CA THR A 946 13.65 -23.97 -24.53
C THR A 946 12.62 -25.01 -24.92
N SER A 947 11.50 -24.59 -25.51
CA SER A 947 10.45 -25.44 -26.03
C SER A 947 10.16 -25.08 -27.48
N THR A 948 10.15 -26.07 -28.35
CA THR A 948 9.78 -25.93 -29.78
C THR A 948 8.28 -26.02 -30.00
N THR A 949 7.54 -26.53 -29.01
CA THR A 949 6.07 -26.64 -29.05
C THR A 949 5.40 -25.46 -28.39
N LEU A 950 4.28 -25.01 -28.94
CA LEU A 950 3.44 -23.94 -28.38
C LEU A 950 2.63 -24.41 -27.18
#